data_42302c93e723f2a3a753687ce4825441
#
_entry.id   42302c93e723f2a3a753687ce4825441
#
_cell.length_a   1.000
_cell.length_b   1.000
_cell.length_c   1.000
_cell.angle_alpha   90.00
_cell.angle_beta   90.00
_cell.angle_gamma   90.00
#
_symmetry.space_group_name_H-M   'P 1'
#
loop_
_entity.id
_entity.type
_entity.pdbx_description
1 polymer ?
#
loop_
_entity_poly.entity_id
_entity_poly.type
_entity_poly.pdbx_seq_one_letter_code
_entity_poly.pdbx_strand_id
1 'polypeptide(L)'
;MTNQTAPKKNLQVKSTTCYMCACRCGINVTLEDGEVRYIEGNPDHPLNKGVICAKGSSGIMKQYSPARLTKPLMRKPGTERGAGEFVEISWDKAFDMMENRLADIRASDPRKFALFTGRDQMQALTGLFAKQFGTPNYAAHGGFCSVNMAAGMIYTIGGSFWEFGGPDLERARLFVMIGTAEDHHSNPLKIELAKFKRNGGKFISINPVRTGYSAIADEWIPIRPGTDGALFMALNHELLKTGLFDREFLIKYTNAAELIDVNEDSDNFGLFVRHTEDEREGCVDPQNKLWWDRERDEAVPSNDRSADPYLLGTYEMPDGRKVKTAFQLLSERLDAYTPEWASEITGIPADTIRRLAHEMGITARDRKIELPIAWTDAWGEEHETVTGNPVAFHAMRGLAAHSNGFHSIRNLSILMTMLGTIDRPGGFRHKAPFPRPIPPCPKPPKDASDVQPNTELNGMPLGFPASPDDLFVTDDGQPIRLDKGFSWEHPLSAHGLMHNAITNAWRGDPHRIDTLLLFMANMAWNSSMNTSEVRKMLVDKDEDGEYKIPNIIVCDAFQSETVNFADLILPDTTYLERYDVMSMLDRPISEYDGPVDSVRIPVVPPTGQCKPFQEVLIELGTRLGLKAFVDDKGQRKYRDYPDFIINHETAPGSGIGFLAGWRGKSGEKHLKGEPNPNQWEMYANNNCVYHYQLPPSYQYMRNWNEGYLEWAMHHGLTRYAEPIQINIYSEVLMNFRRAAEGKRPGKQPPDELRERVATYFDPLPMYHEPLECGCANRREYPLHAITQRPMAMYHSWDSQNAWLRQIHSHNHLYMHPSVGAHNGFADGDWIWVESIHGKVRCQCRFSEAVEPNTVWTWNAIGKASGAWGLDNKANESNTGFLLNHLIAEEIPLRGANRKISNSDPVTGQAGWYDVRVKVYKVDEREPHSTWPQFKTMKPLPGQVRANKGPLGYQSGKGLFKRLLKRGK
;
A
#
# COMPACT_ATOMS: atom_id res chain seq x y z
N MET A 1 21.68 54.56 29.73
CA MET A 1 21.49 53.25 29.05
C MET A 1 20.02 53.13 28.77
N THR A 2 19.62 53.43 27.55
CA THR A 2 18.22 53.30 27.11
C THR A 2 17.90 51.82 26.91
N ASN A 3 17.00 51.29 27.74
CA ASN A 3 16.37 49.97 27.54
C ASN A 3 15.63 49.99 26.22
N GLN A 4 16.29 49.60 25.15
CA GLN A 4 15.57 49.20 23.94
C GLN A 4 14.87 47.85 24.26
N THR A 5 13.57 47.93 24.58
CA THR A 5 12.73 46.76 24.62
C THR A 5 12.80 46.08 23.24
N ALA A 6 13.30 44.84 23.23
CA ALA A 6 13.28 44.01 21.99
C ALA A 6 11.84 44.05 21.41
N PRO A 7 11.68 44.22 20.08
CA PRO A 7 10.37 44.29 19.47
C PRO A 7 9.60 43.02 19.86
N LYS A 8 8.31 43.22 20.26
CA LYS A 8 7.43 42.15 20.66
C LYS A 8 7.24 41.22 19.45
N LYS A 9 7.73 39.98 19.51
CA LYS A 9 7.60 38.99 18.43
C LYS A 9 6.14 38.62 18.26
N ASN A 10 5.65 38.59 17.02
CA ASN A 10 4.31 38.14 16.69
C ASN A 10 4.29 36.60 16.66
N LEU A 11 3.77 35.98 17.72
CA LEU A 11 3.64 34.54 17.85
C LEU A 11 2.19 34.12 17.51
N GLN A 12 2.07 33.17 16.60
CA GLN A 12 0.81 32.54 16.22
C GLN A 12 0.94 31.02 16.28
N VAL A 13 -0.11 30.31 16.72
CA VAL A 13 -0.18 28.86 16.68
C VAL A 13 -1.31 28.46 15.73
N LYS A 14 -1.02 27.59 14.79
CA LYS A 14 -1.98 27.01 13.84
C LYS A 14 -1.96 25.51 13.92
N SER A 15 -3.16 24.91 14.01
CA SER A 15 -3.31 23.45 13.96
C SER A 15 -3.37 22.98 12.52
N THR A 16 -2.75 21.83 12.24
CA THR A 16 -2.85 21.13 10.96
C THR A 16 -2.48 19.65 11.15
N THR A 17 -2.38 18.89 10.07
CA THR A 17 -2.02 17.47 10.11
C THR A 17 -0.66 17.22 9.52
N CYS A 18 0.17 16.47 10.24
CA CYS A 18 1.52 16.07 9.85
C CYS A 18 1.52 15.19 8.58
N TYR A 19 2.51 15.41 7.70
CA TYR A 19 2.73 14.58 6.52
C TYR A 19 4.19 14.07 6.43
N MET A 20 4.76 13.73 7.56
CA MET A 20 6.10 13.13 7.61
C MET A 20 6.06 11.59 7.54
N CYS A 21 4.87 10.99 7.65
CA CYS A 21 4.60 9.56 7.46
C CYS A 21 3.09 9.29 7.34
N ALA A 22 2.70 8.02 7.28
CA ALA A 22 1.29 7.61 7.17
C ALA A 22 0.46 7.80 8.44
N CYS A 23 1.07 8.11 9.60
CA CYS A 23 0.34 8.23 10.87
C CYS A 23 -0.57 9.45 10.96
N ARG A 24 -0.25 10.54 10.22
CA ARG A 24 -1.10 11.73 10.11
C ARG A 24 -1.52 12.31 11.46
N CYS A 25 -0.55 12.47 12.34
CA CYS A 25 -0.75 13.06 13.67
C CYS A 25 -1.22 14.50 13.55
N GLY A 26 -2.17 14.92 14.38
CA GLY A 26 -2.49 16.33 14.56
C GLY A 26 -1.31 17.05 15.19
N ILE A 27 -0.96 18.21 14.66
CA ILE A 27 0.16 19.04 15.09
C ILE A 27 -0.26 20.49 15.28
N ASN A 28 0.41 21.15 16.23
CA ASN A 28 0.41 22.58 16.41
C ASN A 28 1.72 23.17 15.86
N VAL A 29 1.61 24.14 14.98
CA VAL A 29 2.74 24.83 14.36
C VAL A 29 2.81 26.25 14.89
N THR A 30 3.87 26.56 15.61
CA THR A 30 4.16 27.90 16.12
C THR A 30 4.88 28.70 15.04
N LEU A 31 4.30 29.81 14.66
CA LEU A 31 4.87 30.81 13.76
C LEU A 31 5.42 31.99 14.57
N GLU A 32 6.59 32.49 14.21
CA GLU A 32 7.20 33.73 14.71
C GLU A 32 7.40 34.66 13.51
N ASP A 33 6.70 35.78 13.50
CA ASP A 33 6.72 36.75 12.40
C ASP A 33 6.40 36.11 11.03
N GLY A 34 5.47 35.12 11.01
CA GLY A 34 5.05 34.39 9.82
C GLY A 34 5.93 33.20 9.41
N GLU A 35 7.05 32.96 10.11
CA GLU A 35 7.94 31.85 9.86
C GLU A 35 7.73 30.69 10.84
N VAL A 36 7.80 29.44 10.35
CA VAL A 36 7.69 28.24 11.20
C VAL A 36 8.86 28.16 12.16
N ARG A 37 8.59 28.10 13.45
CA ARG A 37 9.61 28.03 14.50
C ARG A 37 9.62 26.74 15.28
N TYR A 38 8.43 26.17 15.52
CA TYR A 38 8.29 24.98 16.33
C TYR A 38 7.10 24.17 15.86
N ILE A 39 7.23 22.84 15.93
CA ILE A 39 6.15 21.88 15.63
C ILE A 39 6.07 20.89 16.78
N GLU A 40 4.89 20.80 17.37
CA GLU A 40 4.59 19.86 18.45
C GLU A 40 3.31 19.07 18.14
N GLY A 41 3.09 17.96 18.86
CA GLY A 41 1.83 17.23 18.78
C GLY A 41 0.69 18.04 19.38
N ASN A 42 -0.47 18.00 18.73
CA ASN A 42 -1.67 18.66 19.25
C ASN A 42 -2.30 17.78 20.35
N PRO A 43 -2.34 18.24 21.62
CA PRO A 43 -2.89 17.45 22.71
C PRO A 43 -4.41 17.21 22.59
N ASP A 44 -5.12 18.10 21.90
CA ASP A 44 -6.57 18.00 21.70
C ASP A 44 -6.94 17.12 20.49
N HIS A 45 -5.93 16.62 19.76
CA HIS A 45 -6.19 15.75 18.61
C HIS A 45 -6.54 14.33 19.07
N PRO A 46 -7.70 13.77 18.66
CA PRO A 46 -8.24 12.55 19.25
C PRO A 46 -7.36 11.30 19.00
N LEU A 47 -6.59 11.27 17.91
CA LEU A 47 -5.82 10.09 17.53
C LEU A 47 -4.44 10.02 18.20
N ASN A 48 -3.68 11.10 18.18
CA ASN A 48 -2.30 11.09 18.72
C ASN A 48 -2.14 11.79 20.08
N LYS A 49 -3.17 12.48 20.57
CA LYS A 49 -3.24 13.02 21.94
C LYS A 49 -1.95 13.73 22.40
N GLY A 50 -1.40 14.57 21.53
CA GLY A 50 -0.14 15.29 21.76
C GLY A 50 1.15 14.49 21.49
N VAL A 51 1.08 13.19 21.23
CA VAL A 51 2.28 12.39 20.94
C VAL A 51 2.76 12.66 19.51
N ILE A 52 4.04 12.97 19.37
CA ILE A 52 4.71 13.20 18.08
C ILE A 52 6.10 12.55 18.08
N CYS A 53 6.54 12.07 16.93
CA CYS A 53 7.87 11.48 16.77
C CYS A 53 8.88 12.48 16.17
N ALA A 54 10.16 12.10 16.13
CA ALA A 54 11.22 12.93 15.56
C ALA A 54 10.94 13.39 14.12
N LYS A 55 10.29 12.56 13.28
CA LYS A 55 9.88 12.98 11.93
C LYS A 55 8.93 14.17 11.98
N GLY A 56 7.87 14.09 12.79
CA GLY A 56 6.85 15.13 12.87
C GLY A 56 7.40 16.45 13.40
N SER A 57 8.16 16.43 14.51
CA SER A 57 8.75 17.64 15.09
C SER A 57 9.81 18.28 14.18
N SER A 58 10.49 17.49 13.34
CA SER A 58 11.49 17.99 12.39
C SER A 58 10.91 18.48 11.05
N GLY A 59 9.61 18.54 10.88
CA GLY A 59 8.96 19.02 9.64
C GLY A 59 9.36 20.43 9.22
N ILE A 60 9.80 21.24 10.18
CA ILE A 60 10.40 22.55 9.93
C ILE A 60 11.63 22.47 8.99
N MET A 61 12.45 21.42 9.13
CA MET A 61 13.62 21.21 8.28
C MET A 61 13.25 20.85 6.84
N LYS A 62 12.04 20.32 6.63
CA LYS A 62 11.46 20.07 5.30
C LYS A 62 11.03 21.39 4.65
N GLN A 63 10.39 22.27 5.42
CA GLN A 63 9.94 23.59 4.94
C GLN A 63 11.09 24.45 4.44
N TYR A 64 12.20 24.47 5.15
CA TYR A 64 13.36 25.33 4.84
C TYR A 64 14.54 24.56 4.25
N SER A 65 14.31 23.43 3.61
CA SER A 65 15.35 22.63 2.98
C SER A 65 16.02 23.38 1.83
N PRO A 66 17.36 23.34 1.70
CA PRO A 66 18.07 23.89 0.54
C PRO A 66 17.79 23.11 -0.76
N ALA A 67 17.23 21.90 -0.66
CA ALA A 67 16.84 21.09 -1.82
C ALA A 67 15.51 21.52 -2.45
N ARG A 68 14.82 22.55 -1.88
CA ARG A 68 13.53 23.03 -2.42
C ARG A 68 13.64 23.48 -3.86
N LEU A 69 12.71 22.98 -4.66
CA LEU A 69 12.41 23.51 -5.99
C LEU A 69 11.44 24.68 -5.80
N THR A 70 11.72 25.85 -6.43
CA THR A 70 10.92 27.05 -6.19
C THR A 70 10.39 27.70 -7.47
N LYS A 71 10.78 27.17 -8.63
CA LYS A 71 10.38 27.68 -9.95
C LYS A 71 10.20 26.55 -10.95
N PRO A 72 9.30 26.67 -11.93
CA PRO A 72 9.25 25.73 -13.05
C PRO A 72 10.55 25.77 -13.85
N LEU A 73 11.07 24.60 -14.23
CA LEU A 73 12.32 24.47 -14.95
C LEU A 73 12.13 23.57 -16.18
N MET A 74 12.78 23.94 -17.26
CA MET A 74 12.85 23.15 -18.49
C MET A 74 14.29 22.71 -18.71
N ARG A 75 14.50 21.49 -19.18
CA ARG A 75 15.83 21.05 -19.62
C ARG A 75 16.36 22.03 -20.68
N LYS A 76 17.60 22.46 -20.51
CA LYS A 76 18.22 23.42 -21.40
C LYS A 76 18.29 22.82 -22.82
N PRO A 77 17.78 23.52 -23.85
CA PRO A 77 17.87 23.04 -25.23
C PRO A 77 19.31 22.68 -25.63
N GLY A 78 19.46 21.59 -26.38
CA GLY A 78 20.77 21.07 -26.81
C GLY A 78 21.59 20.35 -25.74
N THR A 79 21.04 20.11 -24.56
CA THR A 79 21.72 19.31 -23.49
C THR A 79 21.11 17.92 -23.35
N GLU A 80 21.94 16.97 -22.95
CA GLU A 80 21.50 15.60 -22.69
C GLU A 80 20.69 15.50 -21.39
N ARG A 81 19.68 14.62 -21.39
CA ARG A 81 18.93 14.26 -20.18
C ARG A 81 19.89 13.64 -19.14
N GLY A 82 19.74 14.01 -17.88
CA GLY A 82 20.67 13.58 -16.82
C GLY A 82 21.90 14.46 -16.65
N ALA A 83 22.16 15.45 -17.55
CA ALA A 83 23.27 16.38 -17.40
C ALA A 83 23.08 17.41 -16.27
N GLY A 84 21.85 17.55 -15.75
CA GLY A 84 21.52 18.50 -14.69
C GLY A 84 21.54 19.96 -15.14
N GLU A 85 21.25 20.22 -16.43
CA GLU A 85 21.25 21.57 -17.00
C GLU A 85 19.81 21.99 -17.31
N PHE A 86 19.33 22.98 -16.56
CA PHE A 86 17.96 23.48 -16.65
C PHE A 86 17.94 25.00 -16.74
N VAL A 87 16.87 25.53 -17.34
CA VAL A 87 16.57 26.95 -17.40
C VAL A 87 15.21 27.22 -16.74
N GLU A 88 15.11 28.37 -16.08
CA GLU A 88 13.84 28.83 -15.49
C GLU A 88 12.87 29.22 -16.58
N ILE A 89 11.58 28.84 -16.42
CA ILE A 89 10.48 29.24 -17.28
C ILE A 89 9.31 29.76 -16.43
N SER A 90 8.35 30.44 -17.05
CA SER A 90 7.11 30.80 -16.36
C SER A 90 6.16 29.61 -16.25
N TRP A 91 5.20 29.69 -15.33
CA TRP A 91 4.10 28.73 -15.25
C TRP A 91 3.27 28.68 -16.53
N ASP A 92 2.99 29.85 -17.15
CA ASP A 92 2.25 29.88 -18.41
C ASP A 92 2.97 29.07 -19.48
N LYS A 93 4.30 29.25 -19.61
CA LYS A 93 5.10 28.44 -20.53
C LYS A 93 5.07 26.95 -20.20
N ALA A 94 5.11 26.60 -18.92
CA ALA A 94 5.02 25.21 -18.49
C ALA A 94 3.64 24.60 -18.82
N PHE A 95 2.58 25.34 -18.58
CA PHE A 95 1.22 24.91 -18.95
C PHE A 95 1.04 24.80 -20.47
N ASP A 96 1.50 25.77 -21.25
CA ASP A 96 1.42 25.72 -22.72
C ASP A 96 2.14 24.49 -23.27
N MET A 97 3.31 24.16 -22.73
CA MET A 97 4.05 22.95 -23.13
C MET A 97 3.28 21.67 -22.82
N MET A 98 2.68 21.58 -21.62
CA MET A 98 1.87 20.42 -21.23
C MET A 98 0.57 20.33 -22.01
N GLU A 99 -0.17 21.44 -22.11
CA GLU A 99 -1.45 21.53 -22.81
C GLU A 99 -1.32 21.09 -24.27
N ASN A 100 -0.40 21.71 -25.04
CA ASN A 100 -0.22 21.40 -26.44
C ASN A 100 0.11 19.91 -26.66
N ARG A 101 1.08 19.39 -25.92
CA ARG A 101 1.49 17.99 -26.08
C ARG A 101 0.41 16.99 -25.63
N LEU A 102 -0.24 17.25 -24.51
CA LEU A 102 -1.29 16.37 -24.00
C LEU A 102 -2.58 16.46 -24.81
N ALA A 103 -2.90 17.61 -25.41
CA ALA A 103 -4.02 17.72 -26.35
C ALA A 103 -3.80 16.87 -27.61
N ASP A 104 -2.59 16.90 -28.18
CA ASP A 104 -2.22 16.07 -29.33
C ASP A 104 -2.27 14.56 -28.99
N ILE A 105 -1.77 14.19 -27.83
CA ILE A 105 -1.86 12.81 -27.32
C ILE A 105 -3.33 12.40 -27.18
N ARG A 106 -4.14 13.22 -26.50
CA ARG A 106 -5.55 12.93 -26.28
C ARG A 106 -6.35 12.82 -27.57
N ALA A 107 -6.03 13.64 -28.55
CA ALA A 107 -6.67 13.63 -29.88
C ALA A 107 -6.24 12.45 -30.76
N SER A 108 -5.07 11.87 -30.51
CA SER A 108 -4.55 10.73 -31.29
C SER A 108 -4.72 9.39 -30.56
N ASP A 109 -4.05 9.21 -29.43
CA ASP A 109 -4.09 7.98 -28.64
C ASP A 109 -3.81 8.28 -27.16
N PRO A 110 -4.85 8.33 -26.30
CA PRO A 110 -4.70 8.63 -24.87
C PRO A 110 -3.77 7.67 -24.12
N ARG A 111 -3.53 6.44 -24.63
CA ARG A 111 -2.62 5.47 -24.02
C ARG A 111 -1.18 5.94 -24.01
N LYS A 112 -0.80 6.88 -24.87
CA LYS A 112 0.55 7.44 -24.92
C LYS A 112 0.90 8.37 -23.76
N PHE A 113 -0.08 8.70 -22.90
CA PHE A 113 0.13 9.41 -21.64
C PHE A 113 0.07 8.45 -20.45
N ALA A 114 1.08 8.51 -19.58
CA ALA A 114 1.12 7.76 -18.33
C ALA A 114 1.32 8.72 -17.14
N LEU A 115 0.51 8.51 -16.08
CA LEU A 115 0.55 9.27 -14.84
C LEU A 115 0.82 8.32 -13.67
N PHE A 116 1.95 8.51 -13.00
CA PHE A 116 2.31 7.71 -11.83
C PHE A 116 2.56 8.62 -10.62
N THR A 117 1.89 8.30 -9.51
CA THR A 117 1.97 9.09 -8.28
C THR A 117 2.64 8.30 -7.17
N GLY A 118 3.59 8.92 -6.49
CA GLY A 118 4.09 8.45 -5.21
C GLY A 118 2.98 8.45 -4.15
N ARG A 119 3.35 8.37 -2.87
CA ARG A 119 2.35 8.43 -1.83
C ARG A 119 1.79 9.84 -1.70
N ASP A 120 0.69 10.08 -2.35
CA ASP A 120 -0.09 11.32 -2.25
C ASP A 120 -1.37 11.13 -1.42
N GLN A 121 -2.09 12.20 -1.23
CA GLN A 121 -3.38 12.21 -0.52
C GLN A 121 -4.52 12.64 -1.45
N MET A 122 -4.26 12.71 -2.74
CA MET A 122 -5.19 13.20 -3.74
C MET A 122 -5.54 12.16 -4.81
N GLN A 123 -5.45 10.88 -4.48
CA GLN A 123 -5.72 9.79 -5.44
C GLN A 123 -7.08 9.91 -6.11
N ALA A 124 -8.08 10.45 -5.40
CA ALA A 124 -9.38 10.72 -5.98
C ALA A 124 -9.32 11.75 -7.13
N LEU A 125 -8.53 12.81 -6.99
CA LEU A 125 -8.33 13.81 -8.04
C LEU A 125 -7.42 13.29 -9.17
N THR A 126 -6.32 12.63 -8.85
CA THR A 126 -5.40 12.10 -9.86
C THR A 126 -6.03 10.99 -10.69
N GLY A 127 -6.80 10.11 -10.04
CA GLY A 127 -7.60 9.09 -10.73
C GLY A 127 -8.72 9.68 -11.60
N LEU A 128 -9.40 10.72 -11.12
CA LEU A 128 -10.39 11.46 -11.88
C LEU A 128 -9.76 12.12 -13.11
N PHE A 129 -8.60 12.77 -12.95
CA PHE A 129 -7.89 13.38 -14.06
C PHE A 129 -7.53 12.34 -15.12
N ALA A 130 -6.95 11.21 -14.74
CA ALA A 130 -6.61 10.12 -15.65
C ALA A 130 -7.85 9.60 -16.40
N LYS A 131 -8.95 9.36 -15.69
CA LYS A 131 -10.23 8.95 -16.27
C LYS A 131 -10.76 9.96 -17.28
N GLN A 132 -10.81 11.23 -16.90
CA GLN A 132 -11.33 12.31 -17.76
C GLN A 132 -10.44 12.57 -18.96
N PHE A 133 -9.13 12.41 -18.83
CA PHE A 133 -8.18 12.47 -19.94
C PHE A 133 -8.40 11.33 -20.94
N GLY A 134 -8.80 10.17 -20.46
CA GLY A 134 -9.02 8.95 -21.24
C GLY A 134 -7.84 7.97 -21.22
N THR A 135 -6.84 8.16 -20.32
CA THR A 135 -5.72 7.24 -20.22
C THR A 135 -5.97 6.14 -19.21
N PRO A 136 -5.73 4.87 -19.55
CA PRO A 136 -5.72 3.78 -18.60
C PRO A 136 -4.42 3.70 -17.79
N ASN A 137 -3.36 4.41 -18.21
CA ASN A 137 -2.03 4.32 -17.65
C ASN A 137 -1.87 5.20 -16.40
N TYR A 138 -2.63 4.86 -15.37
CA TYR A 138 -2.54 5.47 -14.05
C TYR A 138 -2.20 4.42 -13.01
N ALA A 139 -1.22 4.71 -12.17
CA ALA A 139 -0.93 3.91 -10.98
C ALA A 139 -0.55 4.81 -9.80
N ALA A 140 -0.94 4.36 -8.61
CA ALA A 140 -0.67 5.02 -7.36
C ALA A 140 0.34 4.22 -6.51
N HIS A 141 0.86 4.85 -5.44
CA HIS A 141 1.82 4.22 -4.52
C HIS A 141 1.41 2.84 -3.99
N GLY A 142 0.11 2.56 -3.89
CA GLY A 142 -0.40 1.24 -3.51
C GLY A 142 0.23 0.10 -4.31
N GLY A 143 0.48 0.31 -5.61
CA GLY A 143 1.15 -0.65 -6.49
C GLY A 143 2.56 -1.04 -6.08
N PHE A 144 3.28 -0.22 -5.32
CA PHE A 144 4.56 -0.61 -4.72
C PHE A 144 4.44 -1.37 -3.42
N CYS A 145 3.41 -1.06 -2.66
CA CYS A 145 3.46 -1.27 -1.22
C CYS A 145 2.59 -2.43 -0.75
N SER A 146 1.39 -2.56 -1.29
CA SER A 146 0.35 -3.31 -0.61
C SER A 146 -0.71 -3.94 -1.51
N VAL A 147 -0.45 -4.15 -2.78
CA VAL A 147 -1.44 -4.80 -3.68
C VAL A 147 -1.79 -6.19 -3.15
N ASN A 148 -0.79 -6.99 -2.76
CA ASN A 148 -1.01 -8.30 -2.15
C ASN A 148 -1.85 -8.21 -0.87
N MET A 149 -1.56 -7.21 0.00
CA MET A 149 -2.32 -7.02 1.23
C MET A 149 -3.78 -6.68 0.92
N ALA A 150 -3.99 -5.72 0.02
CA ALA A 150 -5.33 -5.31 -0.37
C ALA A 150 -6.09 -6.46 -1.04
N ALA A 151 -5.55 -7.05 -2.11
CA ALA A 151 -6.23 -8.11 -2.85
C ALA A 151 -6.41 -9.38 -2.00
N GLY A 152 -5.37 -9.86 -1.33
CA GLY A 152 -5.42 -11.08 -0.53
C GLY A 152 -6.50 -11.04 0.57
N MET A 153 -6.65 -9.90 1.25
CA MET A 153 -7.69 -9.75 2.28
C MET A 153 -9.05 -9.40 1.69
N ILE A 154 -9.12 -8.48 0.72
CA ILE A 154 -10.40 -8.04 0.14
C ILE A 154 -11.13 -9.21 -0.53
N TYR A 155 -10.42 -10.03 -1.33
CA TYR A 155 -11.01 -11.21 -1.97
C TYR A 155 -11.28 -12.39 -1.02
N THR A 156 -10.87 -12.30 0.25
CA THR A 156 -11.10 -13.33 1.26
C THR A 156 -12.10 -12.86 2.32
N ILE A 157 -11.81 -11.77 3.02
CA ILE A 157 -12.62 -11.29 4.16
C ILE A 157 -13.31 -9.95 3.93
N GLY A 158 -13.17 -9.36 2.75
CA GLY A 158 -13.81 -8.08 2.40
C GLY A 158 -13.17 -6.84 3.03
N GLY A 159 -12.00 -6.91 3.63
CA GLY A 159 -11.30 -5.78 4.26
C GLY A 159 -9.80 -6.02 4.39
N SER A 160 -9.03 -5.02 4.76
CA SER A 160 -7.58 -5.07 4.85
C SER A 160 -7.06 -4.38 6.11
N PHE A 161 -5.90 -4.79 6.61
CA PHE A 161 -5.25 -4.19 7.78
C PHE A 161 -4.93 -2.71 7.63
N TRP A 162 -4.72 -2.25 6.44
CA TRP A 162 -4.26 -0.89 6.24
C TRP A 162 -5.39 0.11 6.17
N GLU A 163 -6.31 -0.13 5.25
CA GLU A 163 -7.27 0.89 4.84
C GLU A 163 -8.62 0.69 5.50
N PHE A 164 -8.95 -0.56 5.82
CA PHE A 164 -10.33 -0.95 6.15
C PHE A 164 -10.47 -1.61 7.52
N GLY A 165 -9.40 -1.76 8.27
CA GLY A 165 -9.50 -2.41 9.57
C GLY A 165 -8.22 -2.39 10.39
N GLY A 166 -8.27 -3.01 11.53
CA GLY A 166 -7.14 -3.12 12.45
C GLY A 166 -7.44 -3.98 13.67
N PRO A 167 -6.44 -4.26 14.51
CA PRO A 167 -6.62 -5.03 15.74
C PRO A 167 -7.45 -4.26 16.77
N ASP A 168 -8.31 -4.95 17.49
CA ASP A 168 -9.02 -4.42 18.67
C ASP A 168 -8.18 -4.64 19.93
N LEU A 169 -7.12 -3.85 20.09
CA LEU A 169 -6.17 -3.99 21.19
C LEU A 169 -6.76 -3.65 22.56
N GLU A 170 -7.83 -2.89 22.61
CA GLU A 170 -8.50 -2.57 23.86
C GLU A 170 -9.03 -3.83 24.55
N ARG A 171 -9.52 -4.79 23.75
CA ARG A 171 -10.19 -6.01 24.22
C ARG A 171 -9.40 -7.29 23.97
N ALA A 172 -8.37 -7.25 23.14
CA ALA A 172 -7.54 -8.41 22.84
C ALA A 172 -6.88 -8.99 24.10
N ARG A 173 -6.63 -10.30 24.10
CA ARG A 173 -5.83 -11.02 25.10
C ARG A 173 -4.51 -11.52 24.54
N LEU A 174 -4.51 -11.84 23.25
CA LEU A 174 -3.33 -12.20 22.49
C LEU A 174 -3.25 -11.32 21.27
N PHE A 175 -2.09 -10.71 21.07
CA PHE A 175 -1.82 -9.91 19.87
C PHE A 175 -0.61 -10.45 19.12
N VAL A 176 -0.78 -10.75 17.84
CA VAL A 176 0.28 -11.27 16.96
C VAL A 176 0.55 -10.27 15.86
N MET A 177 1.77 -9.75 15.84
CA MET A 177 2.24 -8.82 14.81
C MET A 177 3.26 -9.50 13.89
N ILE A 178 3.06 -9.37 12.58
CA ILE A 178 3.81 -10.11 11.57
C ILE A 178 4.42 -9.15 10.56
N GLY A 179 5.74 -9.22 10.38
CA GLY A 179 6.47 -8.50 9.33
C GLY A 179 6.24 -6.98 9.29
N THR A 180 6.03 -6.34 10.45
CA THR A 180 5.68 -4.92 10.51
C THR A 180 6.84 -4.08 11.00
N ALA A 181 7.20 -3.03 10.22
CA ALA A 181 8.19 -2.03 10.59
C ALA A 181 7.60 -0.93 11.50
N GLU A 182 8.48 -0.20 12.18
CA GLU A 182 8.10 0.77 13.22
C GLU A 182 7.31 1.98 12.78
N ASP A 183 7.41 2.38 11.53
CA ASP A 183 6.94 3.70 11.08
C ASP A 183 5.48 3.72 10.63
N HIS A 184 4.88 2.56 10.38
CA HIS A 184 3.46 2.45 10.09
C HIS A 184 2.65 2.52 11.38
N HIS A 185 1.77 3.50 11.48
CA HIS A 185 0.92 3.73 12.65
C HIS A 185 1.69 3.89 13.98
N SER A 186 2.97 4.34 13.92
CA SER A 186 3.88 4.23 15.05
C SER A 186 3.39 4.89 16.34
N ASN A 187 2.83 6.10 16.28
CA ASN A 187 2.35 6.75 17.50
C ASN A 187 0.98 6.22 17.97
N PRO A 188 -0.07 6.19 17.14
CA PRO A 188 -1.35 5.63 17.56
C PRO A 188 -1.24 4.18 18.03
N LEU A 189 -0.54 3.33 17.29
CA LEU A 189 -0.36 1.93 17.68
C LEU A 189 0.43 1.77 18.99
N LYS A 190 1.46 2.59 19.24
CA LYS A 190 2.20 2.53 20.51
C LYS A 190 1.35 2.90 21.72
N ILE A 191 0.44 3.88 21.55
CA ILE A 191 -0.50 4.23 22.61
C ILE A 191 -1.40 3.05 22.94
N GLU A 192 -2.00 2.43 21.95
CA GLU A 192 -2.90 1.28 22.12
C GLU A 192 -2.17 0.03 22.64
N LEU A 193 -0.96 -0.24 22.12
CA LEU A 193 -0.13 -1.36 22.60
C LEU A 193 0.29 -1.20 24.06
N ALA A 194 0.58 0.03 24.49
CA ALA A 194 0.90 0.31 25.88
C ALA A 194 -0.30 0.07 26.82
N LYS A 195 -1.52 0.37 26.39
CA LYS A 195 -2.75 0.03 27.11
C LYS A 195 -2.96 -1.49 27.16
N PHE A 196 -2.85 -2.15 25.99
CA PHE A 196 -2.97 -3.60 25.86
C PHE A 196 -2.06 -4.36 26.85
N LYS A 197 -0.78 -4.00 26.90
CA LYS A 197 0.19 -4.63 27.82
C LYS A 197 -0.13 -4.35 29.29
N ARG A 198 -0.57 -3.14 29.63
CA ARG A 198 -1.02 -2.82 31.01
C ARG A 198 -2.25 -3.62 31.42
N ASN A 199 -3.10 -3.99 30.48
CA ASN A 199 -4.27 -4.85 30.73
C ASN A 199 -3.94 -6.35 30.75
N GLY A 200 -2.64 -6.71 30.74
CA GLY A 200 -2.18 -8.10 30.82
C GLY A 200 -2.25 -8.88 29.51
N GLY A 201 -2.38 -8.20 28.38
CA GLY A 201 -2.34 -8.82 27.07
C GLY A 201 -0.93 -9.33 26.71
N LYS A 202 -0.83 -10.48 26.06
CA LYS A 202 0.43 -11.05 25.55
C LYS A 202 0.67 -10.61 24.11
N PHE A 203 1.85 -10.06 23.83
CA PHE A 203 2.29 -9.61 22.50
C PHE A 203 3.35 -10.55 21.92
N ILE A 204 3.06 -11.18 20.77
CA ILE A 204 3.98 -12.01 20.01
C ILE A 204 4.34 -11.26 18.71
N SER A 205 5.63 -11.19 18.41
CA SER A 205 6.13 -10.65 17.14
C SER A 205 6.80 -11.75 16.31
N ILE A 206 6.29 -11.97 15.10
CA ILE A 206 6.87 -12.89 14.10
C ILE A 206 7.55 -12.02 13.06
N ASN A 207 8.89 -12.01 13.04
CA ASN A 207 9.66 -11.11 12.20
C ASN A 207 11.09 -11.66 12.04
N PRO A 208 11.72 -11.57 10.86
CA PRO A 208 13.12 -11.94 10.68
C PRO A 208 14.10 -11.17 11.58
N VAL A 209 13.73 -9.97 12.02
CA VAL A 209 14.60 -9.06 12.77
C VAL A 209 13.92 -8.59 14.07
N ARG A 210 14.67 -8.62 15.17
CA ARG A 210 14.21 -8.11 16.48
C ARG A 210 14.49 -6.62 16.63
N THR A 211 13.81 -5.80 15.85
CA THR A 211 13.86 -4.33 15.96
C THR A 211 12.45 -3.74 16.06
N GLY A 212 12.35 -2.48 16.41
CA GLY A 212 11.06 -1.80 16.48
C GLY A 212 10.08 -2.48 17.44
N TYR A 213 8.92 -2.83 16.95
CA TYR A 213 7.90 -3.51 17.77
C TYR A 213 8.36 -4.87 18.28
N SER A 214 9.19 -5.59 17.53
CA SER A 214 9.71 -6.89 17.96
C SER A 214 10.59 -6.77 19.23
N ALA A 215 11.20 -5.61 19.46
CA ALA A 215 12.04 -5.37 20.64
C ALA A 215 11.22 -5.24 21.95
N ILE A 216 9.94 -4.87 21.85
CA ILE A 216 9.03 -4.71 23.00
C ILE A 216 7.99 -5.83 23.09
N ALA A 217 8.05 -6.82 22.22
CA ALA A 217 7.21 -8.02 22.28
C ALA A 217 7.56 -8.87 23.49
N ASP A 218 6.57 -9.56 24.05
CA ASP A 218 6.77 -10.56 25.11
C ASP A 218 7.47 -11.80 24.57
N GLU A 219 7.26 -12.10 23.29
CA GLU A 219 7.93 -13.17 22.56
C GLU A 219 8.27 -12.72 21.13
N TRP A 220 9.52 -12.94 20.71
CA TRP A 220 9.95 -12.76 19.33
C TRP A 220 10.26 -14.11 18.69
N ILE A 221 9.66 -14.35 17.54
CA ILE A 221 9.84 -15.58 16.77
C ILE A 221 10.52 -15.21 15.45
N PRO A 222 11.81 -15.56 15.28
CA PRO A 222 12.51 -15.36 14.02
C PRO A 222 11.94 -16.28 12.94
N ILE A 223 11.65 -15.71 11.77
CA ILE A 223 11.16 -16.44 10.61
C ILE A 223 12.01 -16.12 9.38
N ARG A 224 12.24 -17.07 8.49
CA ARG A 224 12.88 -16.82 7.20
C ARG A 224 11.98 -15.96 6.30
N PRO A 225 12.51 -14.94 5.63
CA PRO A 225 11.72 -14.07 4.75
C PRO A 225 10.97 -14.86 3.66
N GLY A 226 9.71 -14.49 3.42
CA GLY A 226 8.86 -15.09 2.37
C GLY A 226 8.28 -16.46 2.71
N THR A 227 8.41 -16.92 3.95
CA THR A 227 7.90 -18.24 4.37
C THR A 227 6.71 -18.17 5.31
N ASP A 228 6.17 -16.99 5.56
CA ASP A 228 5.02 -16.76 6.44
C ASP A 228 3.78 -17.56 6.02
N GLY A 229 3.55 -17.71 4.71
CA GLY A 229 2.46 -18.52 4.18
C GLY A 229 2.54 -19.98 4.62
N ALA A 230 3.75 -20.56 4.71
CA ALA A 230 3.96 -21.91 5.20
C ALA A 230 3.63 -22.02 6.69
N LEU A 231 4.02 -21.02 7.50
CA LEU A 231 3.64 -20.96 8.91
C LEU A 231 2.12 -20.95 9.08
N PHE A 232 1.41 -20.09 8.36
CA PHE A 232 -0.04 -20.00 8.49
C PHE A 232 -0.76 -21.27 8.04
N MET A 233 -0.28 -21.94 6.99
CA MET A 233 -0.83 -23.22 6.57
C MET A 233 -0.70 -24.28 7.69
N ALA A 234 0.46 -24.34 8.35
CA ALA A 234 0.68 -25.27 9.47
C ALA A 234 -0.13 -24.91 10.72
N LEU A 235 -0.31 -23.62 11.01
CA LEU A 235 -1.20 -23.19 12.10
C LEU A 235 -2.65 -23.57 11.81
N ASN A 236 -3.12 -23.39 10.59
CA ASN A 236 -4.46 -23.82 10.17
C ASN A 236 -4.62 -25.35 10.24
N HIS A 237 -3.59 -26.11 9.84
CA HIS A 237 -3.56 -27.58 10.00
C HIS A 237 -3.74 -27.99 11.46
N GLU A 238 -2.98 -27.41 12.38
CA GLU A 238 -3.04 -27.73 13.81
C GLU A 238 -4.40 -27.35 14.44
N LEU A 239 -4.96 -26.20 14.08
CA LEU A 239 -6.30 -25.81 14.54
C LEU A 239 -7.36 -26.80 14.07
N LEU A 240 -7.25 -27.29 12.82
CA LEU A 240 -8.14 -28.31 12.28
C LEU A 240 -7.99 -29.64 13.04
N LYS A 241 -6.75 -30.15 13.21
CA LYS A 241 -6.48 -31.43 13.86
C LYS A 241 -6.86 -31.45 15.34
N THR A 242 -6.72 -30.32 16.03
CA THR A 242 -7.07 -30.19 17.44
C THR A 242 -8.52 -29.79 17.70
N GLY A 243 -9.30 -29.48 16.64
CA GLY A 243 -10.66 -28.97 16.75
C GLY A 243 -10.78 -27.59 17.40
N LEU A 244 -9.70 -26.82 17.39
CA LEU A 244 -9.64 -25.49 18.00
C LEU A 244 -10.03 -24.38 17.00
N PHE A 245 -11.10 -24.59 16.24
CA PHE A 245 -11.68 -23.61 15.32
C PHE A 245 -13.13 -23.29 15.69
N ASP A 246 -13.62 -22.13 15.28
CA ASP A 246 -15.00 -21.67 15.55
C ASP A 246 -15.97 -22.21 14.49
N ARG A 247 -16.59 -23.36 14.79
CA ARG A 247 -17.52 -24.04 13.87
C ARG A 247 -18.72 -23.18 13.52
N GLU A 248 -19.31 -22.50 14.51
CA GLU A 248 -20.50 -21.67 14.29
C GLU A 248 -20.19 -20.49 13.38
N PHE A 249 -19.04 -19.85 13.60
CA PHE A 249 -18.59 -18.76 12.75
C PHE A 249 -18.38 -19.21 11.32
N LEU A 250 -17.75 -20.36 11.10
CA LEU A 250 -17.50 -20.92 9.78
C LEU A 250 -18.81 -21.21 9.00
N ILE A 251 -19.80 -21.75 9.67
CA ILE A 251 -21.10 -22.06 9.04
C ILE A 251 -21.89 -20.79 8.73
N LYS A 252 -22.03 -19.91 9.73
CA LYS A 252 -22.97 -18.76 9.61
C LYS A 252 -22.43 -17.63 8.73
N TYR A 253 -21.10 -17.37 8.73
CA TYR A 253 -20.54 -16.15 8.18
C TYR A 253 -19.58 -16.37 6.99
N THR A 254 -19.38 -17.62 6.60
CA THR A 254 -18.46 -17.97 5.51
C THR A 254 -19.09 -18.94 4.51
N ASN A 255 -18.40 -19.16 3.40
CA ASN A 255 -18.81 -20.17 2.42
C ASN A 255 -18.30 -21.60 2.76
N ALA A 256 -17.93 -21.84 4.01
CA ALA A 256 -17.32 -23.11 4.44
C ALA A 256 -18.22 -24.34 4.25
N ALA A 257 -19.51 -24.21 4.55
CA ALA A 257 -20.50 -25.30 4.45
C ALA A 257 -21.12 -25.43 3.05
N GLU A 258 -20.84 -24.51 2.13
CA GLU A 258 -21.42 -24.51 0.80
C GLU A 258 -20.84 -25.61 -0.10
N LEU A 259 -21.69 -26.18 -0.94
CA LEU A 259 -21.38 -27.31 -1.79
C LEU A 259 -20.71 -26.90 -3.09
N ILE A 260 -19.66 -27.61 -3.46
CA ILE A 260 -18.87 -27.44 -4.66
C ILE A 260 -18.98 -28.70 -5.51
N ASP A 261 -19.21 -28.53 -6.81
CA ASP A 261 -19.19 -29.63 -7.78
C ASP A 261 -17.75 -30.14 -7.98
N VAL A 262 -17.51 -31.40 -7.68
CA VAL A 262 -16.17 -32.03 -7.76
C VAL A 262 -16.09 -33.10 -8.86
N ASN A 263 -17.04 -33.14 -9.79
CA ASN A 263 -16.97 -34.03 -10.95
C ASN A 263 -16.09 -33.39 -12.03
N GLU A 264 -15.00 -34.02 -12.36
CA GLU A 264 -14.02 -33.50 -13.32
C GLU A 264 -14.59 -33.30 -14.74
N ASP A 265 -15.58 -34.13 -15.12
CA ASP A 265 -16.27 -34.07 -16.41
C ASP A 265 -17.43 -33.06 -16.44
N SER A 266 -17.72 -32.40 -15.31
CA SER A 266 -18.81 -31.42 -15.23
C SER A 266 -18.40 -30.07 -15.82
N ASP A 267 -19.29 -29.45 -16.58
CA ASP A 267 -19.14 -28.06 -17.01
C ASP A 267 -19.05 -27.08 -15.82
N ASN A 268 -19.52 -27.51 -14.64
CA ASN A 268 -19.48 -26.73 -13.39
C ASN A 268 -18.41 -27.19 -12.41
N PHE A 269 -17.46 -28.02 -12.83
CA PHE A 269 -16.36 -28.47 -11.97
C PHE A 269 -15.69 -27.30 -11.25
N GLY A 270 -15.62 -27.40 -9.93
CA GLY A 270 -15.01 -26.40 -9.06
C GLY A 270 -15.89 -25.17 -8.78
N LEU A 271 -17.12 -25.12 -9.24
CA LEU A 271 -18.06 -24.04 -8.94
C LEU A 271 -19.01 -24.44 -7.81
N PHE A 272 -19.52 -23.43 -7.09
CA PHE A 272 -20.60 -23.68 -6.12
C PHE A 272 -21.86 -24.21 -6.80
N VAL A 273 -22.53 -25.14 -6.14
CA VAL A 273 -23.83 -25.62 -6.58
C VAL A 273 -24.92 -24.62 -6.17
N ARG A 274 -25.74 -24.23 -7.13
CA ARG A 274 -26.81 -23.22 -6.97
C ARG A 274 -28.17 -23.83 -7.21
N HIS A 275 -29.17 -23.33 -6.49
CA HIS A 275 -30.55 -23.74 -6.70
C HIS A 275 -31.30 -22.82 -7.67
N THR A 276 -30.86 -21.60 -7.87
CA THR A 276 -31.39 -20.61 -8.81
C THR A 276 -30.26 -19.78 -9.42
N GLU A 277 -30.52 -19.15 -10.56
CA GLU A 277 -29.64 -18.12 -11.09
C GLU A 277 -29.93 -16.78 -10.39
N ASP A 278 -28.91 -16.05 -9.97
CA ASP A 278 -29.05 -14.70 -9.45
C ASP A 278 -28.92 -13.71 -10.62
N GLU A 279 -30.03 -13.06 -10.94
CA GLU A 279 -30.11 -12.12 -12.06
C GLU A 279 -29.67 -10.68 -11.68
N ARG A 280 -29.32 -10.41 -10.42
CA ARG A 280 -28.94 -9.06 -9.99
C ARG A 280 -27.59 -8.66 -10.56
N GLU A 281 -27.59 -7.57 -11.34
CA GLU A 281 -26.38 -7.02 -11.91
C GLU A 281 -25.38 -6.62 -10.81
N GLY A 282 -24.16 -7.16 -10.90
CA GLY A 282 -23.08 -6.84 -9.99
C GLY A 282 -23.13 -7.52 -8.62
N CYS A 283 -23.99 -8.51 -8.42
CA CYS A 283 -23.95 -9.39 -7.27
C CYS A 283 -22.75 -10.35 -7.39
N VAL A 284 -21.77 -10.22 -6.51
CA VAL A 284 -20.54 -11.06 -6.52
C VAL A 284 -20.73 -12.33 -5.71
N ASP A 285 -21.66 -12.35 -4.77
CA ASP A 285 -21.88 -13.48 -3.89
C ASP A 285 -23.38 -13.75 -3.70
N PRO A 286 -24.06 -14.34 -4.71
CA PRO A 286 -25.46 -14.64 -4.62
C PRO A 286 -25.73 -15.68 -3.52
N GLN A 287 -26.74 -15.39 -2.69
CA GLN A 287 -27.18 -16.28 -1.61
C GLN A 287 -28.10 -17.41 -2.15
N ASN A 288 -27.76 -17.96 -3.30
CA ASN A 288 -28.51 -19.03 -3.98
C ASN A 288 -27.74 -20.36 -3.98
N LYS A 289 -26.69 -20.47 -3.15
CA LYS A 289 -25.88 -21.67 -3.01
C LYS A 289 -26.56 -22.70 -2.12
N LEU A 290 -26.03 -23.91 -2.07
CA LEU A 290 -26.63 -25.03 -1.33
C LEU A 290 -25.71 -25.46 -0.17
N TRP A 291 -26.35 -25.86 0.93
CA TRP A 291 -25.79 -26.63 2.04
C TRP A 291 -26.28 -28.08 1.98
N TRP A 292 -25.58 -29.01 2.66
CA TRP A 292 -26.09 -30.35 2.97
C TRP A 292 -26.62 -30.35 4.40
N ASP A 293 -27.95 -30.47 4.51
CA ASP A 293 -28.62 -30.46 5.81
C ASP A 293 -28.45 -31.81 6.54
N ARG A 294 -28.17 -31.80 7.82
CA ARG A 294 -27.85 -32.96 8.63
C ARG A 294 -29.09 -33.75 9.01
N GLU A 295 -30.21 -33.09 9.26
CA GLU A 295 -31.41 -33.71 9.70
C GLU A 295 -32.20 -34.30 8.52
N ARG A 296 -32.20 -33.59 7.38
CA ARG A 296 -32.95 -33.99 6.15
C ARG A 296 -32.13 -34.93 5.27
N ASP A 297 -30.80 -34.94 5.46
CA ASP A 297 -29.84 -35.66 4.59
C ASP A 297 -30.01 -35.33 3.09
N GLU A 298 -30.20 -34.04 2.79
CA GLU A 298 -30.39 -33.52 1.43
C GLU A 298 -29.77 -32.13 1.27
N ALA A 299 -29.62 -31.70 0.01
CA ALA A 299 -29.17 -30.36 -0.34
C ALA A 299 -30.29 -29.33 -0.17
N VAL A 300 -30.04 -28.30 0.62
CA VAL A 300 -31.00 -27.22 0.90
C VAL A 300 -30.39 -25.85 0.60
N PRO A 301 -31.19 -24.81 0.32
CA PRO A 301 -30.66 -23.46 0.12
C PRO A 301 -29.85 -22.94 1.34
N SER A 302 -28.74 -22.29 1.09
CA SER A 302 -27.87 -21.74 2.15
C SER A 302 -28.48 -20.60 2.97
N ASN A 303 -29.63 -20.08 2.53
CA ASN A 303 -30.45 -19.11 3.27
C ASN A 303 -31.59 -19.77 4.07
N ASP A 304 -31.76 -21.10 4.05
CA ASP A 304 -32.67 -21.82 4.95
C ASP A 304 -32.16 -21.86 6.38
N ARG A 305 -32.70 -20.99 7.23
CA ARG A 305 -32.29 -20.88 8.63
C ARG A 305 -32.78 -21.99 9.54
N SER A 306 -33.64 -22.89 9.04
CA SER A 306 -34.03 -24.10 9.76
C SER A 306 -33.05 -25.26 9.54
N ALA A 307 -32.09 -25.13 8.63
CA ALA A 307 -31.11 -26.16 8.33
C ALA A 307 -30.01 -26.23 9.39
N ASP A 308 -29.53 -27.45 9.66
CA ASP A 308 -28.27 -27.71 10.40
C ASP A 308 -27.21 -28.25 9.44
N PRO A 309 -26.43 -27.37 8.78
CA PRO A 309 -25.53 -27.79 7.72
C PRO A 309 -24.32 -28.56 8.25
N TYR A 310 -23.90 -29.58 7.49
CA TYR A 310 -22.60 -30.20 7.69
C TYR A 310 -21.48 -29.24 7.28
N LEU A 311 -20.45 -29.13 8.09
CA LEU A 311 -19.23 -28.39 7.75
C LEU A 311 -18.25 -29.25 6.95
N LEU A 312 -18.19 -30.55 7.20
CA LEU A 312 -17.35 -31.53 6.52
C LEU A 312 -18.22 -32.58 5.84
N GLY A 313 -17.89 -32.94 4.61
CA GLY A 313 -18.55 -34.05 3.93
C GLY A 313 -18.39 -34.07 2.42
N THR A 314 -18.63 -35.26 1.87
CA THR A 314 -18.76 -35.56 0.44
C THR A 314 -20.11 -36.22 0.24
N TYR A 315 -20.90 -35.73 -0.69
CA TYR A 315 -22.27 -36.13 -0.91
C TYR A 315 -22.53 -36.38 -2.40
N GLU A 316 -23.65 -37.05 -2.68
CA GLU A 316 -24.12 -37.27 -4.05
C GLU A 316 -25.47 -36.59 -4.21
N MET A 317 -25.60 -35.71 -5.18
CA MET A 317 -26.83 -35.02 -5.53
C MET A 317 -27.80 -35.99 -6.19
N PRO A 318 -29.13 -35.71 -6.19
CA PRO A 318 -30.13 -36.57 -6.85
C PRO A 318 -29.89 -36.80 -8.35
N ASP A 319 -29.15 -35.89 -9.01
CA ASP A 319 -28.74 -36.00 -10.42
C ASP A 319 -27.44 -36.79 -10.63
N GLY A 320 -26.87 -37.38 -9.55
CA GLY A 320 -25.65 -38.18 -9.56
C GLY A 320 -24.35 -37.37 -9.50
N ARG A 321 -24.41 -36.04 -9.39
CA ARG A 321 -23.22 -35.22 -9.18
C ARG A 321 -22.64 -35.42 -7.78
N LYS A 322 -21.33 -35.60 -7.72
CA LYS A 322 -20.58 -35.60 -6.44
C LYS A 322 -20.25 -34.19 -6.05
N VAL A 323 -20.51 -33.85 -4.77
CA VAL A 323 -20.27 -32.53 -4.22
C VAL A 323 -19.53 -32.64 -2.90
N LYS A 324 -18.71 -31.64 -2.58
CA LYS A 324 -18.03 -31.49 -1.29
C LYS A 324 -18.33 -30.12 -0.71
N THR A 325 -18.34 -30.04 0.61
CA THR A 325 -18.32 -28.73 1.25
C THR A 325 -16.99 -28.03 1.00
N ALA A 326 -16.98 -26.70 0.93
CA ALA A 326 -15.74 -25.94 0.76
C ALA A 326 -14.75 -26.23 1.90
N PHE A 327 -15.23 -26.46 3.11
CA PHE A 327 -14.37 -26.80 4.26
C PHE A 327 -13.79 -28.22 4.17
N GLN A 328 -14.52 -29.17 3.54
CA GLN A 328 -13.96 -30.50 3.24
C GLN A 328 -12.75 -30.38 2.31
N LEU A 329 -12.88 -29.57 1.25
CA LEU A 329 -11.75 -29.33 0.33
C LEU A 329 -10.57 -28.62 1.02
N LEU A 330 -10.86 -27.67 1.91
CA LEU A 330 -9.83 -27.02 2.74
C LEU A 330 -9.15 -28.02 3.67
N SER A 331 -9.91 -28.90 4.32
CA SER A 331 -9.40 -29.95 5.22
C SER A 331 -8.44 -30.88 4.47
N GLU A 332 -8.83 -31.36 3.31
CA GLU A 332 -7.98 -32.19 2.46
C GLU A 332 -6.70 -31.46 2.01
N ARG A 333 -6.82 -30.16 1.70
CA ARG A 333 -5.67 -29.30 1.35
C ARG A 333 -4.70 -29.19 2.52
N LEU A 334 -5.19 -28.97 3.72
CA LEU A 334 -4.36 -28.74 4.91
C LEU A 334 -3.61 -29.99 5.39
N ASP A 335 -4.04 -31.21 5.03
CA ASP A 335 -3.41 -32.45 5.50
C ASP A 335 -1.92 -32.53 5.21
N ALA A 336 -1.46 -31.97 4.10
CA ALA A 336 -0.05 -31.97 3.70
C ALA A 336 0.82 -30.92 4.44
N TYR A 337 0.22 -29.96 5.12
CA TYR A 337 0.92 -28.80 5.67
C TYR A 337 1.18 -28.92 7.16
N THR A 338 1.93 -29.97 7.55
CA THR A 338 2.23 -30.26 8.96
C THR A 338 3.21 -29.26 9.60
N PRO A 339 3.28 -29.13 10.93
CA PRO A 339 4.30 -28.33 11.61
C PRO A 339 5.73 -28.74 11.27
N GLU A 340 6.00 -30.02 11.02
CA GLU A 340 7.31 -30.52 10.60
C GLU A 340 7.68 -29.96 9.23
N TRP A 341 6.77 -30.07 8.27
CA TRP A 341 6.95 -29.50 6.94
C TRP A 341 7.23 -27.98 7.00
N ALA A 342 6.43 -27.26 7.79
CA ALA A 342 6.62 -25.82 7.93
C ALA A 342 7.92 -25.44 8.65
N SER A 343 8.35 -26.27 9.61
CA SER A 343 9.61 -26.06 10.35
C SER A 343 10.84 -26.06 9.43
N GLU A 344 10.89 -26.96 8.47
CA GLU A 344 11.97 -27.03 7.48
C GLU A 344 12.05 -25.77 6.62
N ILE A 345 10.90 -25.21 6.26
CA ILE A 345 10.77 -24.03 5.41
C ILE A 345 11.04 -22.76 6.21
N THR A 346 10.37 -22.57 7.33
CA THR A 346 10.35 -21.31 8.10
C THR A 346 11.55 -21.13 9.01
N GLY A 347 12.17 -22.23 9.43
CA GLY A 347 13.20 -22.26 10.48
C GLY A 347 12.61 -22.21 11.91
N ILE A 348 11.29 -22.18 12.07
CA ILE A 348 10.61 -22.19 13.37
C ILE A 348 10.44 -23.66 13.82
N PRO A 349 10.84 -24.05 15.06
CA PRO A 349 10.64 -25.43 15.53
C PRO A 349 9.17 -25.87 15.47
N ALA A 350 8.91 -27.11 15.06
CA ALA A 350 7.56 -27.67 14.93
C ALA A 350 6.75 -27.56 16.23
N ASP A 351 7.38 -27.80 17.38
CA ASP A 351 6.73 -27.67 18.68
C ASP A 351 6.33 -26.23 19.02
N THR A 352 7.09 -25.25 18.52
CA THR A 352 6.71 -23.83 18.63
C THR A 352 5.47 -23.54 17.78
N ILE A 353 5.39 -24.09 16.57
CA ILE A 353 4.20 -23.95 15.70
C ILE A 353 2.97 -24.55 16.36
N ARG A 354 3.06 -25.76 16.91
CA ARG A 354 1.96 -26.40 17.66
C ARG A 354 1.53 -25.58 18.86
N ARG A 355 2.51 -25.11 19.65
CA ARG A 355 2.22 -24.29 20.82
C ARG A 355 1.50 -22.99 20.41
N LEU A 356 1.92 -22.33 19.34
CA LEU A 356 1.28 -21.11 18.84
C LEU A 356 -0.17 -21.37 18.41
N ALA A 357 -0.41 -22.42 17.62
CA ALA A 357 -1.75 -22.79 17.19
C ALA A 357 -2.66 -23.08 18.41
N HIS A 358 -2.16 -23.84 19.37
CA HIS A 358 -2.88 -24.18 20.61
C HIS A 358 -3.16 -22.92 21.43
N GLU A 359 -2.17 -22.05 21.65
CA GLU A 359 -2.34 -20.80 22.40
C GLU A 359 -3.38 -19.87 21.75
N MET A 360 -3.35 -19.72 20.43
CA MET A 360 -4.35 -18.95 19.67
C MET A 360 -5.74 -19.58 19.79
N GLY A 361 -5.86 -20.89 19.56
CA GLY A 361 -7.13 -21.61 19.60
C GLY A 361 -7.78 -21.58 20.99
N ILE A 362 -7.03 -21.86 22.06
CA ILE A 362 -7.51 -21.78 23.44
C ILE A 362 -7.91 -20.34 23.80
N THR A 363 -7.10 -19.35 23.40
CA THR A 363 -7.44 -17.94 23.69
C THR A 363 -8.74 -17.53 22.99
N ALA A 364 -8.93 -17.93 21.73
CA ALA A 364 -10.14 -17.62 20.98
C ALA A 364 -11.37 -18.33 21.55
N ARG A 365 -11.24 -19.63 21.93
CA ARG A 365 -12.35 -20.46 22.35
C ARG A 365 -12.73 -20.25 23.83
N ASP A 366 -11.73 -20.23 24.73
CA ASP A 366 -11.94 -20.34 26.18
C ASP A 366 -11.86 -18.99 26.90
N ARG A 367 -11.37 -17.94 26.24
CA ARG A 367 -11.29 -16.59 26.81
C ARG A 367 -12.23 -15.61 26.12
N LYS A 368 -13.38 -16.10 25.64
CA LYS A 368 -14.39 -15.30 24.97
C LYS A 368 -14.77 -14.07 25.78
N ILE A 369 -15.11 -13.00 25.05
CA ILE A 369 -15.58 -11.73 25.60
C ILE A 369 -17.04 -11.60 25.21
N GLU A 370 -17.89 -11.28 26.17
CA GLU A 370 -19.28 -10.92 25.91
C GLU A 370 -19.48 -9.45 26.24
N LEU A 371 -19.98 -8.70 25.28
CA LEU A 371 -20.37 -7.31 25.46
C LEU A 371 -21.90 -7.20 25.45
N PRO A 372 -22.53 -6.49 26.41
CA PRO A 372 -23.97 -6.31 26.47
C PRO A 372 -24.42 -5.29 25.43
N ILE A 373 -24.27 -5.65 24.15
CA ILE A 373 -24.60 -4.83 22.98
C ILE A 373 -25.64 -5.61 22.18
N ALA A 374 -26.89 -5.15 22.24
CA ALA A 374 -27.95 -5.72 21.42
C ALA A 374 -27.78 -5.30 19.95
N TRP A 375 -28.01 -6.24 19.02
CA TRP A 375 -27.91 -6.03 17.59
C TRP A 375 -28.76 -7.05 16.83
N THR A 376 -29.17 -6.73 15.60
CA THR A 376 -29.91 -7.64 14.72
C THR A 376 -29.01 -8.05 13.58
N ASP A 377 -28.96 -9.32 13.24
CA ASP A 377 -28.20 -9.76 12.07
C ASP A 377 -28.98 -9.59 10.76
N ALA A 378 -28.28 -9.69 9.64
CA ALA A 378 -28.85 -9.48 8.30
C ALA A 378 -29.92 -10.53 7.90
N TRP A 379 -30.17 -11.50 8.75
CA TRP A 379 -31.21 -12.53 8.58
C TRP A 379 -32.39 -12.34 9.55
N GLY A 380 -32.38 -11.23 10.32
CA GLY A 380 -33.45 -10.85 11.24
C GLY A 380 -33.39 -11.53 12.62
N GLU A 381 -32.28 -12.22 12.97
CA GLU A 381 -32.09 -12.78 14.30
C GLU A 381 -31.62 -11.69 15.27
N GLU A 382 -32.31 -11.54 16.40
CA GLU A 382 -31.97 -10.60 17.45
C GLU A 382 -30.98 -11.22 18.44
N HIS A 383 -29.91 -10.49 18.75
CA HIS A 383 -28.86 -10.87 19.70
C HIS A 383 -28.80 -9.85 20.84
N GLU A 384 -28.80 -10.32 22.09
CA GLU A 384 -28.66 -9.47 23.27
C GLU A 384 -27.20 -9.05 23.54
N THR A 385 -26.24 -9.83 23.04
CA THR A 385 -24.82 -9.63 23.25
C THR A 385 -24.01 -9.79 21.95
N VAL A 386 -22.79 -9.22 21.95
CA VAL A 386 -21.78 -9.50 20.95
C VAL A 386 -20.65 -10.29 21.58
N THR A 387 -20.40 -11.48 21.06
CA THR A 387 -19.32 -12.36 21.54
C THR A 387 -18.03 -12.11 20.76
N GLY A 388 -16.91 -11.98 21.45
CA GLY A 388 -15.58 -11.77 20.88
C GLY A 388 -14.62 -12.94 21.15
N ASN A 389 -13.79 -13.23 20.17
CA ASN A 389 -12.69 -14.19 20.24
C ASN A 389 -11.37 -13.38 20.27
N PRO A 390 -10.74 -13.15 21.47
CA PRO A 390 -9.79 -12.05 21.68
C PRO A 390 -8.36 -12.36 21.23
N VAL A 391 -8.20 -12.80 19.99
CA VAL A 391 -6.92 -12.96 19.30
C VAL A 391 -6.84 -11.95 18.17
N ALA A 392 -6.02 -10.94 18.33
CA ALA A 392 -5.84 -9.88 17.36
C ALA A 392 -4.57 -10.07 16.52
N PHE A 393 -4.65 -9.69 15.26
CA PHE A 393 -3.54 -9.77 14.31
C PHE A 393 -3.26 -8.40 13.70
N HIS A 394 -2.00 -8.18 13.33
CA HIS A 394 -1.61 -7.09 12.44
C HIS A 394 -0.43 -7.54 11.58
N ALA A 395 -0.57 -7.31 10.28
CA ALA A 395 0.47 -7.59 9.30
C ALA A 395 0.57 -6.45 8.29
N MET A 396 1.73 -6.30 7.69
CA MET A 396 1.98 -5.25 6.72
C MET A 396 2.93 -5.70 5.61
N ARG A 397 3.73 -4.78 5.11
CA ARG A 397 4.57 -4.97 3.94
C ARG A 397 5.53 -6.16 4.03
N GLY A 398 5.97 -6.57 5.23
CA GLY A 398 6.83 -7.74 5.40
C GLY A 398 6.23 -9.01 4.79
N LEU A 399 4.89 -9.15 4.84
CA LEU A 399 4.16 -10.22 4.16
C LEU A 399 3.90 -9.90 2.68
N ALA A 400 3.47 -8.67 2.40
CA ALA A 400 2.96 -8.30 1.09
C ALA A 400 4.05 -8.18 0.02
N ALA A 401 5.30 -7.86 0.39
CA ALA A 401 6.35 -7.52 -0.56
C ALA A 401 7.16 -8.73 -1.06
N HIS A 402 6.50 -9.87 -1.17
CA HIS A 402 7.00 -11.12 -1.74
C HIS A 402 6.17 -11.54 -2.96
N SER A 403 6.76 -12.28 -3.88
CA SER A 403 6.06 -12.83 -5.05
C SER A 403 5.07 -13.96 -4.70
N ASN A 404 5.00 -14.38 -3.45
CA ASN A 404 3.99 -15.29 -2.90
C ASN A 404 3.07 -14.61 -1.86
N GLY A 405 3.10 -13.30 -1.82
CA GLY A 405 2.43 -12.52 -0.77
C GLY A 405 0.91 -12.60 -0.81
N PHE A 406 0.29 -12.71 -2.00
CA PHE A 406 -1.15 -12.86 -2.14
C PHE A 406 -1.68 -14.07 -1.37
N HIS A 407 -1.12 -15.25 -1.62
CA HIS A 407 -1.53 -16.47 -0.92
C HIS A 407 -1.11 -16.47 0.56
N SER A 408 0.03 -15.89 0.92
CA SER A 408 0.43 -15.75 2.31
C SER A 408 -0.59 -14.93 3.12
N ILE A 409 -1.13 -13.88 2.53
CA ILE A 409 -2.15 -13.04 3.15
C ILE A 409 -3.52 -13.75 3.21
N ARG A 410 -3.88 -14.51 2.16
CA ARG A 410 -5.07 -15.36 2.21
C ARG A 410 -4.96 -16.40 3.34
N ASN A 411 -3.79 -17.03 3.51
CA ASN A 411 -3.55 -18.01 4.58
C ASN A 411 -3.72 -17.40 5.97
N LEU A 412 -3.24 -16.17 6.19
CA LEU A 412 -3.48 -15.40 7.41
C LEU A 412 -4.98 -15.09 7.59
N SER A 413 -5.66 -14.70 6.51
CA SER A 413 -7.09 -14.41 6.54
C SER A 413 -7.91 -15.66 6.91
N ILE A 414 -7.54 -16.84 6.41
CA ILE A 414 -8.14 -18.12 6.79
C ILE A 414 -7.86 -18.44 8.26
N LEU A 415 -6.64 -18.17 8.77
CA LEU A 415 -6.33 -18.35 10.19
C LEU A 415 -7.25 -17.50 11.08
N MET A 416 -7.44 -16.24 10.76
CA MET A 416 -8.38 -15.36 11.47
C MET A 416 -9.82 -15.86 11.38
N THR A 417 -10.20 -16.41 10.23
CA THR A 417 -11.54 -16.97 9.97
C THR A 417 -11.78 -18.22 10.79
N MET A 418 -10.82 -19.15 10.83
CA MET A 418 -10.91 -20.37 11.64
C MET A 418 -11.00 -20.06 13.13
N LEU A 419 -10.29 -19.04 13.60
CA LEU A 419 -10.38 -18.58 15.00
C LEU A 419 -11.66 -17.78 15.28
N GLY A 420 -12.44 -17.42 14.27
CA GLY A 420 -13.66 -16.63 14.39
C GLY A 420 -13.43 -15.22 14.93
N THR A 421 -12.28 -14.59 14.62
CA THR A 421 -11.90 -13.29 15.20
C THR A 421 -12.29 -12.08 14.37
N ILE A 422 -12.86 -12.29 13.17
CA ILE A 422 -13.14 -11.23 12.22
C ILE A 422 -14.36 -10.44 12.64
N ASP A 423 -14.17 -9.12 12.75
CA ASP A 423 -15.12 -8.10 13.18
C ASP A 423 -15.84 -8.39 14.51
N ARG A 424 -15.15 -9.13 15.39
CA ARG A 424 -15.56 -9.44 16.76
C ARG A 424 -14.70 -8.69 17.80
N PRO A 425 -15.21 -8.46 19.03
CA PRO A 425 -14.45 -7.89 20.13
C PRO A 425 -13.12 -8.62 20.39
N GLY A 426 -12.03 -7.83 20.46
CA GLY A 426 -10.69 -8.38 20.70
C GLY A 426 -10.00 -9.02 19.50
N GLY A 427 -10.66 -9.04 18.34
CA GLY A 427 -10.12 -9.59 17.08
C GLY A 427 -9.70 -8.52 16.07
N PHE A 428 -9.87 -8.83 14.78
CA PHE A 428 -9.72 -7.87 13.69
C PHE A 428 -11.04 -7.12 13.53
N ARG A 429 -10.98 -5.79 13.50
CA ARG A 429 -12.16 -4.94 13.31
C ARG A 429 -12.15 -4.27 11.96
N HIS A 430 -13.25 -4.35 11.24
CA HIS A 430 -13.50 -3.47 10.12
C HIS A 430 -13.69 -2.03 10.61
N LYS A 431 -13.23 -1.05 9.86
CA LYS A 431 -13.36 0.38 10.17
C LYS A 431 -14.24 1.04 9.14
N ALA A 432 -15.35 1.59 9.60
CA ALA A 432 -16.29 2.30 8.75
C ALA A 432 -15.88 3.78 8.57
N PRO A 433 -16.29 4.42 7.48
CA PRO A 433 -16.80 3.81 6.27
C PRO A 433 -15.65 3.24 5.49
N PHE A 434 -15.79 2.11 4.89
CA PHE A 434 -14.75 1.64 4.01
C PHE A 434 -15.36 1.24 2.69
N PRO A 435 -14.68 1.56 1.58
CA PRO A 435 -15.06 1.05 0.31
C PRO A 435 -14.75 -0.43 0.32
N ARG A 436 -15.74 -1.20 0.67
CA ARG A 436 -15.68 -2.61 0.36
C ARG A 436 -15.77 -2.76 -1.13
N PRO A 437 -15.10 -3.72 -1.73
CA PRO A 437 -15.48 -4.20 -3.03
C PRO A 437 -16.78 -5.03 -2.92
N ILE A 438 -17.80 -4.38 -2.34
CA ILE A 438 -19.15 -4.90 -2.41
C ILE A 438 -19.65 -4.61 -3.82
N PRO A 439 -20.28 -5.55 -4.47
CA PRO A 439 -20.87 -5.35 -5.76
C PRO A 439 -21.84 -4.17 -5.80
N PRO A 440 -21.82 -3.43 -6.91
CA PRO A 440 -20.86 -3.53 -8.01
C PRO A 440 -19.54 -2.87 -7.66
N CYS A 441 -18.43 -3.62 -7.75
CA CYS A 441 -17.11 -3.09 -7.55
C CYS A 441 -16.67 -2.19 -8.70
N PRO A 442 -15.82 -1.17 -8.47
CA PRO A 442 -15.15 -0.47 -9.54
C PRO A 442 -14.38 -1.46 -10.42
N LYS A 443 -14.53 -1.35 -11.73
CA LYS A 443 -13.86 -2.23 -12.70
C LYS A 443 -13.04 -1.41 -13.68
N PRO A 444 -11.93 -1.96 -14.19
CA PRO A 444 -11.21 -1.37 -15.32
C PRO A 444 -12.07 -1.41 -16.58
N PRO A 445 -11.67 -0.71 -17.66
CA PRO A 445 -12.24 -0.91 -18.99
C PRO A 445 -12.16 -2.37 -19.44
N LYS A 446 -13.03 -2.79 -20.36
CA LYS A 446 -13.08 -4.19 -20.80
C LYS A 446 -12.05 -4.52 -21.88
N ASP A 447 -11.85 -3.60 -22.84
CA ASP A 447 -10.98 -3.81 -23.98
C ASP A 447 -10.47 -2.48 -24.57
N ALA A 448 -9.69 -2.56 -25.65
CA ALA A 448 -9.10 -1.41 -26.30
C ALA A 448 -10.13 -0.42 -26.87
N SER A 449 -11.36 -0.86 -27.18
CA SER A 449 -12.41 0.02 -27.71
C SER A 449 -12.96 0.99 -26.67
N ASP A 450 -12.72 0.72 -25.39
CA ASP A 450 -13.05 1.62 -24.29
C ASP A 450 -12.08 2.81 -24.15
N VAL A 451 -10.99 2.82 -24.93
CA VAL A 451 -10.02 3.93 -24.98
C VAL A 451 -10.11 4.63 -26.32
N GLN A 452 -10.76 5.79 -26.36
CA GLN A 452 -11.03 6.53 -27.58
C GLN A 452 -10.44 7.94 -27.53
N PRO A 453 -9.96 8.49 -28.68
CA PRO A 453 -9.52 9.86 -28.76
C PRO A 453 -10.55 10.87 -28.24
N ASN A 454 -10.10 11.89 -27.52
CA ASN A 454 -10.93 12.96 -26.96
C ASN A 454 -12.09 12.52 -26.07
N THR A 455 -12.08 11.28 -25.58
CA THR A 455 -13.16 10.70 -24.78
C THR A 455 -12.63 10.32 -23.38
N GLU A 456 -13.50 10.44 -22.38
CA GLU A 456 -13.18 9.92 -21.05
C GLU A 456 -13.11 8.38 -21.07
N LEU A 457 -12.31 7.81 -20.16
CA LEU A 457 -12.16 6.37 -20.06
C LEU A 457 -13.50 5.71 -19.64
N ASN A 458 -13.94 4.74 -20.40
CA ASN A 458 -15.07 3.92 -20.04
C ASN A 458 -14.64 2.86 -19.01
N GLY A 459 -14.95 3.11 -17.74
CA GLY A 459 -14.46 2.34 -16.60
C GLY A 459 -13.60 3.18 -15.66
N MET A 460 -12.95 2.52 -14.74
CA MET A 460 -12.04 3.15 -13.77
C MET A 460 -10.58 2.80 -14.11
N PRO A 461 -9.64 3.72 -13.93
CA PRO A 461 -8.21 3.39 -14.13
C PRO A 461 -7.67 2.38 -13.11
N LEU A 462 -8.37 2.17 -12.00
CA LEU A 462 -8.08 1.18 -10.95
C LEU A 462 -9.37 0.42 -10.62
N GLY A 463 -9.26 -0.80 -10.08
CA GLY A 463 -10.47 -1.55 -9.74
C GLY A 463 -10.22 -2.98 -9.25
N PHE A 464 -11.32 -3.72 -9.11
CA PHE A 464 -11.32 -5.07 -8.56
C PHE A 464 -12.05 -6.03 -9.51
N PRO A 465 -11.34 -6.66 -10.48
CA PRO A 465 -11.92 -7.67 -11.34
C PRO A 465 -12.54 -8.82 -10.53
N ALA A 466 -13.73 -9.25 -10.92
CA ALA A 466 -14.44 -10.38 -10.29
C ALA A 466 -14.45 -11.63 -11.18
N SER A 467 -14.09 -11.49 -12.45
CA SER A 467 -14.01 -12.59 -13.42
C SER A 467 -12.95 -12.31 -14.49
N PRO A 468 -12.54 -13.33 -15.26
CA PRO A 468 -11.69 -13.14 -16.45
C PRO A 468 -12.23 -12.12 -17.46
N ASP A 469 -13.56 -12.00 -17.58
CA ASP A 469 -14.18 -11.07 -18.55
C ASP A 469 -14.02 -9.60 -18.15
N ASP A 470 -13.67 -9.33 -16.89
CA ASP A 470 -13.39 -7.99 -16.39
C ASP A 470 -11.94 -7.52 -16.70
N LEU A 471 -11.09 -8.39 -17.27
CA LEU A 471 -9.73 -8.02 -17.61
C LEU A 471 -9.69 -7.01 -18.76
N PHE A 472 -8.74 -6.09 -18.68
CA PHE A 472 -8.49 -5.07 -19.71
C PHE A 472 -7.40 -5.55 -20.66
N VAL A 473 -7.82 -6.32 -21.66
CA VAL A 473 -6.95 -7.00 -22.62
C VAL A 473 -7.51 -6.91 -24.03
N THR A 474 -6.65 -7.10 -25.02
CA THR A 474 -7.05 -7.28 -26.43
C THR A 474 -7.79 -8.61 -26.63
N ASP A 475 -8.38 -8.83 -27.81
CA ASP A 475 -9.11 -10.07 -28.13
C ASP A 475 -8.22 -11.32 -28.04
N ASP A 476 -6.93 -11.18 -28.29
CA ASP A 476 -5.92 -12.23 -28.13
C ASP A 476 -5.28 -12.30 -26.73
N GLY A 477 -5.84 -11.57 -25.76
CA GLY A 477 -5.46 -11.63 -24.36
C GLY A 477 -4.22 -10.82 -23.99
N GLN A 478 -3.70 -9.96 -24.88
CA GLN A 478 -2.51 -9.14 -24.60
C GLN A 478 -2.85 -7.93 -23.73
N PRO A 479 -1.92 -7.47 -22.87
CA PRO A 479 -2.13 -6.30 -22.01
C PRO A 479 -2.26 -5.01 -22.82
N ILE A 480 -3.12 -4.09 -22.34
CA ILE A 480 -3.32 -2.77 -22.95
C ILE A 480 -2.63 -1.67 -22.13
N ARG A 481 -2.54 -1.84 -20.80
CA ARG A 481 -1.90 -0.85 -19.89
C ARG A 481 -0.39 -0.97 -19.92
N LEU A 482 0.29 0.16 -19.77
CA LEU A 482 1.74 0.22 -19.67
C LEU A 482 2.31 -0.66 -18.54
N ASP A 483 1.63 -0.71 -17.40
CA ASP A 483 2.04 -1.51 -16.25
C ASP A 483 1.59 -2.97 -16.33
N LYS A 484 0.91 -3.35 -17.42
CA LYS A 484 0.31 -4.68 -17.63
C LYS A 484 -0.65 -5.14 -16.53
N GLY A 485 -1.12 -4.20 -15.71
CA GLY A 485 -2.15 -4.45 -14.71
C GLY A 485 -3.50 -4.77 -15.36
N PHE A 486 -4.34 -5.53 -14.65
CA PHE A 486 -5.64 -5.99 -15.11
C PHE A 486 -5.58 -6.80 -16.42
N SER A 487 -4.46 -7.48 -16.65
CA SER A 487 -4.24 -8.42 -17.75
C SER A 487 -3.94 -9.81 -17.19
N TRP A 488 -3.76 -10.79 -18.10
CA TRP A 488 -3.38 -12.14 -17.70
C TRP A 488 -2.00 -12.25 -17.05
N GLU A 489 -1.14 -11.24 -17.21
CA GLU A 489 0.11 -11.16 -16.44
C GLU A 489 -0.13 -10.81 -14.98
N HIS A 490 -1.03 -9.87 -14.70
CA HIS A 490 -1.33 -9.32 -13.36
C HIS A 490 -2.83 -9.07 -13.19
N PRO A 491 -3.66 -10.12 -13.11
CA PRO A 491 -5.12 -9.98 -13.18
C PRO A 491 -5.74 -9.14 -12.06
N LEU A 492 -5.28 -9.31 -10.81
CA LEU A 492 -5.89 -8.65 -9.63
C LEU A 492 -5.02 -7.49 -9.10
N SER A 493 -4.51 -6.66 -9.99
CA SER A 493 -3.54 -5.59 -9.70
C SER A 493 -4.11 -4.32 -9.07
N ALA A 494 -5.27 -4.37 -8.48
CA ALA A 494 -6.05 -3.36 -7.74
C ALA A 494 -5.63 -1.87 -7.83
N HIS A 495 -4.36 -1.54 -7.62
CA HIS A 495 -3.81 -0.17 -7.55
C HIS A 495 -2.91 0.21 -8.73
N GLY A 496 -2.81 -0.65 -9.76
CA GLY A 496 -1.81 -0.53 -10.82
C GLY A 496 -0.39 -0.83 -10.32
N LEU A 497 0.59 -0.88 -11.22
CA LEU A 497 1.94 -1.37 -10.91
C LEU A 497 3.00 -0.37 -11.38
N MET A 498 3.58 0.38 -10.47
CA MET A 498 4.55 1.44 -10.80
C MET A 498 5.97 0.90 -11.04
N HIS A 499 6.34 -0.26 -10.48
CA HIS A 499 7.73 -0.73 -10.44
C HIS A 499 8.29 -1.10 -11.81
N ASN A 500 7.45 -1.48 -12.78
CA ASN A 500 7.82 -1.85 -14.14
C ASN A 500 7.52 -0.74 -15.18
N ALA A 501 6.97 0.40 -14.75
CA ALA A 501 6.52 1.45 -15.65
C ALA A 501 7.63 2.00 -16.55
N ILE A 502 8.83 2.24 -16.01
CA ILE A 502 9.95 2.77 -16.80
C ILE A 502 10.49 1.72 -17.75
N THR A 503 10.64 0.47 -17.31
CA THR A 503 11.13 -0.62 -18.15
C THR A 503 10.20 -0.88 -19.33
N ASN A 504 8.90 -0.93 -19.08
CA ASN A 504 7.91 -1.13 -20.13
C ASN A 504 7.84 0.08 -21.09
N ALA A 505 7.88 1.30 -20.56
CA ALA A 505 7.95 2.51 -21.39
C ALA A 505 9.21 2.55 -22.28
N TRP A 506 10.36 2.16 -21.74
CA TRP A 506 11.62 2.07 -22.47
C TRP A 506 11.59 1.01 -23.57
N ARG A 507 10.94 -0.13 -23.35
CA ARG A 507 10.74 -1.19 -24.35
C ARG A 507 9.68 -0.85 -25.39
N GLY A 508 8.76 0.03 -25.07
CA GLY A 508 7.55 0.26 -25.85
C GLY A 508 6.56 -0.91 -25.76
N ASP A 509 6.51 -1.60 -24.63
CA ASP A 509 5.69 -2.78 -24.39
C ASP A 509 4.65 -2.51 -23.28
N PRO A 510 3.36 -2.69 -23.53
CA PRO A 510 2.71 -3.23 -24.74
C PRO A 510 2.60 -2.21 -25.90
N HIS A 511 2.90 -0.93 -25.67
CA HIS A 511 2.92 0.13 -26.69
C HIS A 511 3.88 1.24 -26.27
N ARG A 512 4.32 2.01 -27.25
CA ARG A 512 5.19 3.17 -27.02
C ARG A 512 4.39 4.30 -26.36
N ILE A 513 4.91 4.87 -25.26
CA ILE A 513 4.38 6.09 -24.68
C ILE A 513 5.07 7.33 -25.22
N ASP A 514 4.42 8.47 -25.10
CA ASP A 514 4.98 9.78 -25.42
C ASP A 514 5.39 10.54 -24.14
N THR A 515 4.46 10.65 -23.18
CA THR A 515 4.68 11.45 -21.99
C THR A 515 4.47 10.63 -20.71
N LEU A 516 5.50 10.64 -19.86
CA LEU A 516 5.48 10.09 -18.50
C LEU A 516 5.48 11.25 -17.50
N LEU A 517 4.39 11.40 -16.74
CA LEU A 517 4.28 12.35 -15.64
C LEU A 517 4.46 11.62 -14.31
N LEU A 518 5.46 12.03 -13.55
CA LEU A 518 5.78 11.49 -12.22
C LEU A 518 5.51 12.55 -11.15
N PHE A 519 4.69 12.20 -10.17
CA PHE A 519 4.44 13.04 -9.00
C PHE A 519 4.94 12.36 -7.72
N MET A 520 5.84 13.03 -6.98
CA MET A 520 6.41 12.56 -5.70
C MET A 520 6.94 11.11 -5.77
N ALA A 521 7.48 10.68 -6.90
CA ALA A 521 7.98 9.33 -7.12
C ALA A 521 9.45 9.35 -7.52
N ASN A 522 10.33 8.79 -6.68
CA ASN A 522 11.77 8.76 -6.95
C ASN A 522 12.16 7.50 -7.74
N MET A 523 11.65 7.39 -8.97
CA MET A 523 11.76 6.22 -9.85
C MET A 523 13.19 5.95 -10.31
N ALA A 524 14.05 6.97 -10.37
CA ALA A 524 15.46 6.80 -10.71
C ALA A 524 16.34 6.40 -9.51
N TRP A 525 15.73 6.04 -8.38
CA TRP A 525 16.46 5.68 -7.17
C TRP A 525 15.75 4.56 -6.39
N ASN A 526 15.19 4.84 -5.23
CA ASN A 526 14.61 3.83 -4.34
C ASN A 526 13.18 3.39 -4.69
N SER A 527 12.58 3.95 -5.73
CA SER A 527 11.27 3.52 -6.23
C SER A 527 11.38 2.67 -7.50
N SER A 528 12.50 2.00 -7.72
CA SER A 528 12.72 1.02 -8.78
C SER A 528 13.34 -0.26 -8.22
N MET A 529 13.07 -1.39 -8.84
CA MET A 529 13.68 -2.66 -8.47
C MET A 529 15.14 -2.76 -8.93
N ASN A 530 15.46 -2.19 -10.08
CA ASN A 530 16.82 -2.20 -10.64
C ASN A 530 17.30 -0.77 -10.90
N THR A 531 17.73 -0.11 -9.83
CA THR A 531 18.07 1.32 -9.89
C THR A 531 19.13 1.65 -10.92
N SER A 532 20.18 0.82 -11.05
CA SER A 532 21.27 1.07 -12.00
C SER A 532 20.81 1.01 -13.44
N GLU A 533 19.98 0.05 -13.79
CA GLU A 533 19.46 -0.12 -15.15
C GLU A 533 18.38 0.90 -15.48
N VAL A 534 17.48 1.18 -14.57
CA VAL A 534 16.44 2.22 -14.74
C VAL A 534 17.08 3.59 -15.07
N ARG A 535 18.18 3.94 -14.41
CA ARG A 535 18.90 5.19 -14.72
C ARG A 535 19.47 5.22 -16.14
N LYS A 536 19.91 4.07 -16.68
CA LYS A 536 20.35 3.95 -18.09
C LYS A 536 19.15 4.09 -19.04
N MET A 537 18.05 3.41 -18.75
CA MET A 537 16.83 3.47 -19.57
C MET A 537 16.27 4.89 -19.72
N LEU A 538 16.34 5.70 -18.67
CA LEU A 538 15.84 7.08 -18.69
C LEU A 538 16.60 8.02 -19.65
N VAL A 539 17.82 7.67 -20.03
CA VAL A 539 18.67 8.45 -20.96
C VAL A 539 18.90 7.75 -22.29
N ASP A 540 18.35 6.57 -22.48
CA ASP A 540 18.55 5.77 -23.69
C ASP A 540 17.75 6.36 -24.88
N LYS A 541 18.33 6.19 -26.07
CA LYS A 541 17.78 6.71 -27.32
C LYS A 541 17.60 5.59 -28.33
N ASP A 542 16.64 5.78 -29.22
CA ASP A 542 16.46 4.92 -30.38
C ASP A 542 17.46 5.29 -31.52
N GLU A 543 17.35 4.59 -32.64
CA GLU A 543 18.25 4.75 -33.77
C GLU A 543 18.17 6.15 -34.42
N ASP A 544 17.04 6.84 -34.28
CA ASP A 544 16.82 8.19 -34.79
C ASP A 544 17.40 9.28 -33.87
N GLY A 545 17.93 8.87 -32.70
CA GLY A 545 18.50 9.76 -31.69
C GLY A 545 17.50 10.40 -30.75
N GLU A 546 16.22 10.02 -30.82
CA GLU A 546 15.19 10.44 -29.90
C GLU A 546 15.19 9.57 -28.64
N TYR A 547 14.81 10.14 -27.49
CA TYR A 547 14.69 9.34 -26.27
C TYR A 547 13.58 8.30 -26.41
N LYS A 548 13.83 7.08 -25.97
CA LYS A 548 12.83 6.00 -25.95
C LYS A 548 11.59 6.34 -25.12
N ILE A 549 11.75 7.18 -24.09
CA ILE A 549 10.66 7.85 -23.41
C ILE A 549 10.74 9.33 -23.79
N PRO A 550 9.98 9.82 -24.78
CA PRO A 550 10.21 11.13 -25.39
C PRO A 550 10.13 12.30 -24.42
N ASN A 551 9.19 12.28 -23.47
CA ASN A 551 8.97 13.39 -22.56
C ASN A 551 8.73 12.91 -21.12
N ILE A 552 9.53 13.41 -20.17
CA ILE A 552 9.40 13.11 -18.73
C ILE A 552 9.12 14.42 -17.99
N ILE A 553 7.97 14.49 -17.35
CA ILE A 553 7.56 15.58 -16.48
C ILE A 553 7.64 15.11 -15.05
N VAL A 554 8.37 15.85 -14.20
CA VAL A 554 8.48 15.54 -12.77
C VAL A 554 7.92 16.68 -11.94
N CYS A 555 6.92 16.41 -11.13
CA CYS A 555 6.41 17.32 -10.13
C CYS A 555 6.90 16.87 -8.74
N ASP A 556 7.75 17.68 -8.12
CA ASP A 556 8.33 17.38 -6.80
C ASP A 556 8.59 18.69 -6.04
N ALA A 557 8.62 18.63 -4.73
CA ALA A 557 8.98 19.77 -3.87
C ALA A 557 10.50 19.91 -3.70
N PHE A 558 11.26 18.85 -4.00
CA PHE A 558 12.71 18.77 -3.74
C PHE A 558 13.47 18.21 -4.92
N GLN A 559 14.76 18.53 -4.99
CA GLN A 559 15.68 17.93 -5.94
C GLN A 559 16.01 16.47 -5.54
N SER A 560 15.11 15.54 -5.87
CA SER A 560 15.35 14.11 -5.81
C SER A 560 16.22 13.63 -6.98
N GLU A 561 16.69 12.38 -6.93
CA GLU A 561 17.49 11.80 -8.01
C GLU A 561 16.73 11.76 -9.35
N THR A 562 15.43 11.56 -9.33
CA THR A 562 14.57 11.50 -10.52
C THR A 562 14.43 12.83 -11.22
N VAL A 563 14.45 13.93 -10.49
CA VAL A 563 14.35 15.30 -11.04
C VAL A 563 15.45 15.56 -12.07
N ASN A 564 16.63 14.94 -11.91
CA ASN A 564 17.74 15.12 -12.84
C ASN A 564 17.47 14.55 -14.24
N PHE A 565 16.46 13.69 -14.39
CA PHE A 565 16.08 13.04 -15.65
C PHE A 565 14.82 13.65 -16.28
N ALA A 566 14.31 14.74 -15.72
CA ALA A 566 13.13 15.41 -16.26
C ALA A 566 13.46 16.26 -17.51
N ASP A 567 12.49 16.41 -18.40
CA ASP A 567 12.48 17.43 -19.44
C ASP A 567 11.77 18.70 -18.96
N LEU A 568 10.74 18.53 -18.10
CA LEU A 568 10.02 19.59 -17.42
C LEU A 568 9.91 19.28 -15.92
N ILE A 569 10.26 20.25 -15.08
CA ILE A 569 10.17 20.17 -13.62
C ILE A 569 9.13 21.18 -13.14
N LEU A 570 8.15 20.68 -12.37
CA LEU A 570 7.10 21.48 -11.74
C LEU A 570 7.36 21.54 -10.23
N PRO A 571 7.57 22.74 -9.65
CA PRO A 571 7.86 22.87 -8.21
C PRO A 571 6.58 22.72 -7.39
N ASP A 572 6.48 21.63 -6.64
CA ASP A 572 5.38 21.38 -5.71
C ASP A 572 5.60 22.09 -4.36
N THR A 573 4.56 22.17 -3.57
CA THR A 573 4.55 22.72 -2.21
C THR A 573 4.94 21.67 -1.18
N THR A 574 5.35 22.12 0.02
CA THR A 574 5.40 21.25 1.19
C THR A 574 4.00 21.06 1.78
N TYR A 575 3.87 20.14 2.73
CA TYR A 575 2.60 19.89 3.40
C TYR A 575 2.14 21.04 4.31
N LEU A 576 3.03 21.97 4.66
CA LEU A 576 2.69 23.16 5.44
C LEU A 576 2.16 24.32 4.59
N GLU A 577 2.23 24.20 3.27
CA GLU A 577 1.92 25.23 2.28
C GLU A 577 0.64 24.96 1.48
N ARG A 578 -0.05 23.83 1.72
CA ARG A 578 -1.19 23.41 0.89
C ARG A 578 -2.35 22.82 1.67
N TYR A 579 -3.52 22.82 1.03
CA TYR A 579 -4.67 22.03 1.48
C TYR A 579 -4.50 20.58 1.02
N ASP A 580 -4.86 19.65 1.89
CA ASP A 580 -5.01 18.23 1.55
C ASP A 580 -6.19 17.63 2.31
N VAL A 581 -6.84 16.66 1.71
CA VAL A 581 -7.77 15.79 2.42
C VAL A 581 -7.15 14.41 2.59
N MET A 582 -7.19 13.91 3.80
CA MET A 582 -6.84 12.52 4.05
C MET A 582 -8.13 11.75 4.11
N SER A 583 -8.45 11.20 2.97
CA SER A 583 -9.68 10.48 2.78
C SER A 583 -9.82 9.34 3.78
N MET A 584 -11.04 8.94 3.97
CA MET A 584 -11.47 7.79 4.76
C MET A 584 -10.79 6.47 4.38
N LEU A 585 -10.09 6.43 3.24
CA LEU A 585 -9.43 5.23 2.69
C LEU A 585 -8.06 4.93 3.29
N ASP A 586 -7.34 5.94 3.76
CA ASP A 586 -5.94 5.78 4.20
C ASP A 586 -5.78 6.39 5.60
N ARG A 587 -6.52 5.90 6.55
CA ARG A 587 -6.51 6.39 7.92
C ARG A 587 -5.57 5.58 8.82
N PRO A 588 -5.00 6.20 9.85
CA PRO A 588 -4.23 5.49 10.86
C PRO A 588 -5.11 4.53 11.67
N ILE A 589 -4.51 3.55 12.33
CA ILE A 589 -5.18 2.76 13.37
C ILE A 589 -5.75 3.72 14.41
N SER A 590 -7.03 3.63 14.65
CA SER A 590 -7.75 4.49 15.58
C SER A 590 -8.80 3.71 16.37
N GLU A 591 -9.15 4.22 17.52
CA GLU A 591 -10.21 3.66 18.37
C GLU A 591 -11.63 3.98 17.88
N TYR A 592 -11.76 4.84 16.85
CA TYR A 592 -13.06 5.23 16.32
C TYR A 592 -13.61 4.21 15.35
N ASP A 593 -14.87 3.90 15.49
CA ASP A 593 -15.58 2.90 14.70
C ASP A 593 -16.30 3.46 13.48
N GLY A 594 -16.55 4.75 13.47
CA GLY A 594 -17.17 5.48 12.37
C GLY A 594 -16.17 6.16 11.44
N PRO A 595 -16.67 7.03 10.55
CA PRO A 595 -15.85 7.86 9.68
C PRO A 595 -14.89 8.75 10.45
N VAL A 596 -13.64 8.81 10.00
CA VAL A 596 -12.63 9.72 10.51
C VAL A 596 -11.93 10.39 9.34
N ASP A 597 -12.01 11.71 9.27
CA ASP A 597 -11.25 12.51 8.32
C ASP A 597 -10.20 13.34 9.04
N SER A 598 -9.06 13.50 8.42
CA SER A 598 -8.06 14.49 8.80
C SER A 598 -7.76 15.37 7.60
N VAL A 599 -7.63 16.66 7.79
CA VAL A 599 -7.31 17.61 6.72
C VAL A 599 -6.04 18.37 7.04
N ARG A 600 -5.37 18.85 5.99
CA ARG A 600 -4.33 19.88 6.10
C ARG A 600 -4.88 21.20 5.64
N ILE A 601 -4.56 22.21 6.43
CA ILE A 601 -4.79 23.59 6.09
C ILE A 601 -3.43 24.27 6.11
N PRO A 602 -3.08 25.07 5.08
CA PRO A 602 -1.76 25.69 5.00
C PRO A 602 -1.52 26.60 6.20
N VAL A 603 -0.33 26.49 6.78
CA VAL A 603 0.09 27.35 7.91
C VAL A 603 0.97 28.50 7.44
N VAL A 604 1.62 28.34 6.28
CA VAL A 604 2.44 29.35 5.61
C VAL A 604 2.09 29.38 4.11
N PRO A 605 2.32 30.53 3.42
CA PRO A 605 2.12 30.59 1.97
C PRO A 605 3.16 29.74 1.23
N PRO A 606 2.88 29.34 -0.03
CA PRO A 606 3.84 28.66 -0.87
C PRO A 606 5.14 29.44 -1.05
N THR A 607 6.26 28.71 -1.02
CA THR A 607 7.60 29.30 -1.19
C THR A 607 7.88 29.57 -2.67
N GLY A 608 8.33 30.77 -3.00
CA GLY A 608 8.68 31.17 -4.38
C GLY A 608 7.48 31.07 -5.33
N GLN A 609 7.60 30.31 -6.41
CA GLN A 609 6.54 30.07 -7.39
C GLN A 609 5.94 28.66 -7.28
N CYS A 610 6.11 27.98 -6.14
CA CYS A 610 5.55 26.65 -5.94
C CYS A 610 4.01 26.68 -6.08
N LYS A 611 3.48 25.65 -6.74
CA LYS A 611 2.03 25.42 -6.83
C LYS A 611 1.72 24.00 -6.33
N PRO A 612 0.67 23.80 -5.53
CA PRO A 612 0.22 22.45 -5.21
C PRO A 612 -0.11 21.67 -6.47
N PHE A 613 0.27 20.42 -6.54
CA PHE A 613 -0.01 19.60 -7.73
C PHE A 613 -1.52 19.48 -8.02
N GLN A 614 -2.34 19.54 -7.01
CA GLN A 614 -3.80 19.61 -7.14
C GLN A 614 -4.24 20.79 -8.02
N GLU A 615 -3.66 21.97 -7.78
CA GLU A 615 -3.96 23.17 -8.57
C GLU A 615 -3.44 23.05 -10.01
N VAL A 616 -2.30 22.38 -10.18
CA VAL A 616 -1.76 22.09 -11.51
C VAL A 616 -2.71 21.19 -12.29
N LEU A 617 -3.26 20.15 -11.68
CA LEU A 617 -4.21 19.25 -12.35
C LEU A 617 -5.55 19.93 -12.67
N ILE A 618 -6.08 20.76 -11.76
CA ILE A 618 -7.32 21.50 -12.00
C ILE A 618 -7.14 22.48 -13.17
N GLU A 619 -6.04 23.22 -13.19
CA GLU A 619 -5.71 24.15 -14.29
C GLU A 619 -5.54 23.40 -15.60
N LEU A 620 -4.75 22.33 -15.63
CA LEU A 620 -4.50 21.53 -16.82
C LEU A 620 -5.79 20.85 -17.33
N GLY A 621 -6.61 20.33 -16.42
CA GLY A 621 -7.92 19.76 -16.76
C GLY A 621 -8.87 20.78 -17.37
N THR A 622 -8.82 22.02 -16.88
CA THR A 622 -9.59 23.15 -17.45
C THR A 622 -9.09 23.51 -18.86
N ARG A 623 -7.78 23.66 -19.06
CA ARG A 623 -7.18 23.99 -20.37
C ARG A 623 -7.44 22.92 -21.43
N LEU A 624 -7.42 21.66 -21.03
CA LEU A 624 -7.74 20.52 -21.90
C LEU A 624 -9.25 20.32 -22.12
N GLY A 625 -10.11 21.14 -21.52
CA GLY A 625 -11.57 21.05 -21.66
C GLY A 625 -12.15 19.74 -21.10
N LEU A 626 -11.54 19.15 -20.08
CA LEU A 626 -12.03 17.90 -19.46
C LEU A 626 -13.33 18.16 -18.71
N LYS A 627 -14.38 17.40 -19.00
CA LYS A 627 -15.75 17.61 -18.50
C LYS A 627 -15.89 17.78 -16.99
N ALA A 628 -15.08 17.07 -16.20
CA ALA A 628 -15.12 17.23 -14.76
C ALA A 628 -14.56 18.58 -14.27
N PHE A 629 -13.79 19.30 -15.08
CA PHE A 629 -13.07 20.53 -14.72
C PHE A 629 -13.62 21.79 -15.40
N VAL A 630 -14.54 21.63 -16.34
CA VAL A 630 -15.22 22.75 -17.01
C VAL A 630 -16.71 22.67 -16.81
N ASP A 631 -17.37 23.83 -16.87
CA ASP A 631 -18.83 23.93 -16.90
C ASP A 631 -19.39 23.69 -18.32
N ASP A 632 -20.70 23.76 -18.47
CA ASP A 632 -21.40 23.56 -19.75
C ASP A 632 -21.04 24.60 -20.83
N LYS A 633 -20.37 25.70 -20.44
CA LYS A 633 -19.86 26.74 -21.34
C LYS A 633 -18.36 26.57 -21.64
N GLY A 634 -17.74 25.52 -21.13
CA GLY A 634 -16.31 25.28 -21.27
C GLY A 634 -15.45 26.18 -20.37
N GLN A 635 -16.04 26.85 -19.38
CA GLN A 635 -15.32 27.69 -18.44
C GLN A 635 -14.87 26.88 -17.21
N ARG A 636 -13.83 27.34 -16.53
CA ARG A 636 -13.30 26.71 -15.30
C ARG A 636 -14.40 26.49 -14.26
N LYS A 637 -14.59 25.25 -13.86
CA LYS A 637 -15.64 24.83 -12.92
C LYS A 637 -15.26 25.06 -11.46
N TYR A 638 -14.01 24.79 -11.10
CA TYR A 638 -13.51 24.94 -9.72
C TYR A 638 -12.45 26.02 -9.64
N ARG A 639 -12.60 26.95 -8.72
CA ARG A 639 -11.65 28.03 -8.50
C ARG A 639 -10.27 27.50 -8.06
N ASP A 640 -10.27 26.56 -7.10
CA ASP A 640 -9.09 26.00 -6.45
C ASP A 640 -9.39 24.59 -5.90
N TYR A 641 -8.40 23.94 -5.29
CA TYR A 641 -8.59 22.61 -4.70
C TYR A 641 -9.55 22.59 -3.51
N PRO A 642 -9.55 23.55 -2.57
CA PRO A 642 -10.60 23.63 -1.54
C PRO A 642 -12.01 23.67 -2.12
N ASP A 643 -12.22 24.44 -3.16
CA ASP A 643 -13.51 24.55 -3.86
C ASP A 643 -13.90 23.22 -4.54
N PHE A 644 -12.93 22.55 -5.18
CA PHE A 644 -13.13 21.20 -5.73
C PHE A 644 -13.58 20.20 -4.65
N ILE A 645 -12.95 20.19 -3.48
CA ILE A 645 -13.29 19.26 -2.40
C ILE A 645 -14.72 19.49 -1.86
N ILE A 646 -15.15 20.74 -1.78
CA ILE A 646 -16.51 21.08 -1.31
C ILE A 646 -17.57 20.69 -2.35
N ASN A 647 -17.33 21.02 -3.62
CA ASN A 647 -18.37 21.03 -4.65
C ASN A 647 -18.37 19.80 -5.56
N HIS A 648 -17.33 18.97 -5.53
CA HIS A 648 -17.31 17.74 -6.29
C HIS A 648 -18.05 16.62 -5.56
N GLU A 649 -19.01 16.01 -6.23
CA GLU A 649 -19.68 14.80 -5.75
C GLU A 649 -19.06 13.56 -6.41
N THR A 650 -18.92 12.49 -5.63
CA THR A 650 -18.36 11.20 -6.12
C THR A 650 -19.22 10.62 -7.25
N ALA A 651 -20.56 10.77 -7.11
CA ALA A 651 -21.50 10.53 -8.18
C ALA A 651 -22.43 11.75 -8.30
N PRO A 652 -22.57 12.36 -9.47
CA PRO A 652 -23.41 13.56 -9.66
C PRO A 652 -24.83 13.34 -9.11
N GLY A 653 -25.31 14.30 -8.32
CA GLY A 653 -26.64 14.25 -7.69
C GLY A 653 -26.76 13.30 -6.50
N SER A 654 -25.69 12.62 -6.08
CA SER A 654 -25.70 11.72 -4.91
C SER A 654 -25.58 12.46 -3.58
N GLY A 655 -25.04 13.68 -3.59
CA GLY A 655 -24.70 14.44 -2.39
C GLY A 655 -23.52 13.87 -1.60
N ILE A 656 -22.71 12.98 -2.17
CA ILE A 656 -21.55 12.38 -1.53
C ILE A 656 -20.31 13.18 -1.90
N GLY A 657 -19.70 13.85 -0.91
CA GLY A 657 -18.45 14.59 -1.05
C GLY A 657 -17.22 13.79 -0.64
N PHE A 658 -16.03 14.41 -0.76
CA PHE A 658 -14.76 13.80 -0.37
C PHE A 658 -14.51 13.75 1.13
N LEU A 659 -15.14 14.63 1.90
CA LEU A 659 -15.04 14.70 3.36
C LEU A 659 -16.37 14.32 4.00
N ALA A 660 -16.30 13.52 5.07
CA ALA A 660 -17.47 13.02 5.77
C ALA A 660 -18.10 14.07 6.69
N GLY A 661 -17.28 14.94 7.28
CA GLY A 661 -17.74 15.89 8.29
C GLY A 661 -18.45 17.11 7.72
N TRP A 662 -19.46 17.57 8.44
CA TRP A 662 -20.12 18.87 8.23
C TRP A 662 -20.64 19.08 6.80
N ARG A 663 -21.30 18.06 6.26
CA ARG A 663 -22.09 18.14 5.03
C ARG A 663 -23.44 18.79 5.31
N GLY A 664 -24.18 19.18 4.24
CA GLY A 664 -25.39 19.99 4.36
C GLY A 664 -25.07 21.49 4.42
N LYS A 665 -25.99 22.34 4.01
CA LYS A 665 -25.79 23.81 3.90
C LYS A 665 -25.27 24.47 5.18
N SER A 666 -25.68 23.94 6.33
CA SER A 666 -25.30 24.44 7.65
C SER A 666 -24.34 23.51 8.39
N GLY A 667 -23.82 22.47 7.74
CA GLY A 667 -22.93 21.50 8.34
C GLY A 667 -23.59 20.49 9.28
N GLU A 668 -24.90 20.29 9.14
CA GLU A 668 -25.74 19.46 10.02
C GLU A 668 -25.70 17.96 9.65
N LYS A 669 -25.09 17.60 8.54
CA LYS A 669 -25.05 16.22 8.03
C LYS A 669 -23.64 15.65 8.02
N HIS A 670 -23.54 14.33 7.89
CA HIS A 670 -22.28 13.61 7.72
C HIS A 670 -22.38 12.61 6.55
N LEU A 671 -21.26 12.31 5.92
CA LEU A 671 -21.08 11.45 4.74
C LEU A 671 -21.79 11.94 3.48
N LYS A 672 -23.07 12.15 3.53
CA LYS A 672 -23.95 12.56 2.43
C LYS A 672 -24.68 13.84 2.79
N GLY A 673 -24.79 14.76 1.85
CA GLY A 673 -25.47 16.03 2.01
C GLY A 673 -25.02 17.06 0.97
N GLU A 674 -25.75 18.15 0.85
CA GLU A 674 -25.37 19.26 -0.02
C GLU A 674 -23.97 19.80 0.34
N PRO A 675 -23.24 20.42 -0.60
CA PRO A 675 -22.01 21.14 -0.33
C PRO A 675 -22.17 22.18 0.78
N ASN A 676 -21.23 22.21 1.73
CA ASN A 676 -21.16 23.23 2.78
C ASN A 676 -20.03 24.22 2.48
N PRO A 677 -20.32 25.49 2.16
CA PRO A 677 -19.28 26.49 1.84
C PRO A 677 -18.27 26.71 2.96
N ASN A 678 -18.68 26.46 4.22
CA ASN A 678 -17.86 26.67 5.41
C ASN A 678 -17.18 25.39 5.92
N GLN A 679 -17.20 24.31 5.15
CA GLN A 679 -16.70 23.01 5.59
C GLN A 679 -15.24 23.08 6.05
N TRP A 680 -14.36 23.74 5.31
CA TRP A 680 -12.96 23.92 5.68
C TRP A 680 -12.75 24.69 6.99
N GLU A 681 -13.58 25.71 7.25
CA GLU A 681 -13.53 26.46 8.50
C GLU A 681 -13.94 25.58 9.69
N MET A 682 -14.96 24.73 9.52
CA MET A 682 -15.37 23.78 10.54
C MET A 682 -14.27 22.77 10.88
N TYR A 683 -13.55 22.26 9.87
CA TYR A 683 -12.37 21.43 10.13
C TYR A 683 -11.25 22.21 10.84
N ALA A 684 -10.97 23.45 10.43
CA ALA A 684 -9.97 24.30 11.08
C ALA A 684 -10.28 24.52 12.56
N ASN A 685 -11.53 24.81 12.88
CA ASN A 685 -12.00 25.05 14.25
C ASN A 685 -12.03 23.78 15.10
N ASN A 686 -12.01 22.59 14.47
CA ASN A 686 -11.98 21.29 15.14
C ASN A 686 -10.63 20.58 15.00
N ASN A 687 -9.51 21.32 15.14
CA ASN A 687 -8.15 20.73 15.08
C ASN A 687 -7.84 19.96 13.79
N CYS A 688 -8.43 20.33 12.67
CA CYS A 688 -8.27 19.70 11.35
C CYS A 688 -8.68 18.22 11.31
N VAL A 689 -9.57 17.78 12.19
CA VAL A 689 -10.05 16.40 12.27
C VAL A 689 -11.57 16.36 12.46
N TYR A 690 -12.21 15.40 11.84
CA TYR A 690 -13.59 15.01 12.08
C TYR A 690 -13.63 13.53 12.43
N HIS A 691 -14.50 13.16 13.36
CA HIS A 691 -14.83 11.77 13.62
C HIS A 691 -16.31 11.62 13.96
N TYR A 692 -16.88 10.53 13.53
CA TYR A 692 -18.23 10.12 13.87
C TYR A 692 -18.17 8.76 14.56
N GLN A 693 -18.76 8.66 15.74
CA GLN A 693 -18.83 7.40 16.47
C GLN A 693 -20.11 6.66 16.10
N LEU A 694 -19.98 5.46 15.56
CA LEU A 694 -21.12 4.58 15.31
C LEU A 694 -21.83 4.24 16.62
N PRO A 695 -23.17 4.09 16.62
CA PRO A 695 -23.89 3.50 17.74
C PRO A 695 -23.26 2.16 18.16
N PRO A 696 -23.24 1.81 19.44
CA PRO A 696 -22.68 0.54 19.91
C PRO A 696 -23.18 -0.68 19.16
N SER A 697 -24.49 -0.70 18.82
CA SER A 697 -25.14 -1.76 18.03
C SER A 697 -24.57 -1.96 16.62
N TYR A 698 -23.83 -0.97 16.06
CA TYR A 698 -23.27 -1.01 14.70
C TYR A 698 -21.74 -1.20 14.69
N GLN A 699 -21.11 -1.32 15.84
CA GLN A 699 -19.64 -1.31 15.95
C GLN A 699 -18.98 -2.64 15.57
N TYR A 700 -19.68 -3.75 15.68
CA TYR A 700 -19.19 -5.10 15.44
C TYR A 700 -20.06 -5.84 14.43
N MET A 701 -19.56 -6.94 13.93
CA MET A 701 -20.27 -7.84 13.00
C MET A 701 -20.79 -7.14 11.75
N ARG A 702 -20.12 -6.11 11.27
CA ARG A 702 -20.61 -5.16 10.27
C ARG A 702 -20.92 -5.78 8.91
N ASN A 703 -20.26 -6.89 8.58
CA ASN A 703 -20.58 -7.63 7.35
C ASN A 703 -21.98 -8.26 7.41
N TRP A 704 -22.51 -8.42 8.60
CA TRP A 704 -23.73 -9.19 8.88
C TRP A 704 -24.70 -8.45 9.78
N ASN A 705 -24.41 -7.24 10.17
CA ASN A 705 -25.23 -6.39 11.04
C ASN A 705 -26.21 -5.59 10.19
N GLU A 706 -27.52 -5.90 10.31
CA GLU A 706 -28.59 -5.25 9.54
C GLU A 706 -28.54 -3.73 9.65
N GLY A 707 -28.52 -3.20 10.88
CA GLY A 707 -28.52 -1.76 11.11
C GLY A 707 -27.30 -1.06 10.55
N TYR A 708 -26.12 -1.71 10.59
CA TYR A 708 -24.92 -1.16 9.94
C TYR A 708 -25.01 -1.19 8.41
N LEU A 709 -25.51 -2.28 7.84
CA LEU A 709 -25.64 -2.42 6.37
C LEU A 709 -26.65 -1.42 5.81
N GLU A 710 -27.79 -1.23 6.48
CA GLU A 710 -28.78 -0.20 6.14
C GLU A 710 -28.21 1.22 6.29
N TRP A 711 -27.48 1.48 7.39
CA TRP A 711 -26.79 2.75 7.59
C TRP A 711 -25.81 3.03 6.45
N ALA A 712 -25.01 2.03 6.05
CA ALA A 712 -24.05 2.15 4.96
C ALA A 712 -24.73 2.41 3.61
N MET A 713 -25.85 1.74 3.33
CA MET A 713 -26.66 1.95 2.14
C MET A 713 -27.31 3.35 2.13
N HIS A 714 -27.89 3.76 3.25
CA HIS A 714 -28.50 5.09 3.39
C HIS A 714 -27.49 6.21 3.10
N HIS A 715 -26.24 6.04 3.53
CA HIS A 715 -25.17 7.00 3.29
C HIS A 715 -24.46 6.83 1.94
N GLY A 716 -24.93 5.94 1.07
CA GLY A 716 -24.38 5.74 -0.27
C GLY A 716 -23.01 5.04 -0.32
N LEU A 717 -22.63 4.36 0.76
CA LEU A 717 -21.39 3.57 0.82
C LEU A 717 -21.54 2.23 0.11
N THR A 718 -22.74 1.71 0.03
CA THR A 718 -23.11 0.49 -0.68
C THR A 718 -24.40 0.73 -1.46
N ARG A 719 -24.70 -0.10 -2.46
CA ARG A 719 -25.99 -0.09 -3.17
C ARG A 719 -27.04 -0.94 -2.47
N TYR A 720 -26.61 -1.96 -1.74
CA TYR A 720 -27.47 -2.96 -1.12
C TYR A 720 -27.10 -3.14 0.35
N ALA A 721 -28.10 -3.38 1.20
CA ALA A 721 -27.93 -3.71 2.62
C ALA A 721 -27.83 -5.23 2.79
N GLU A 722 -26.92 -5.88 2.07
CA GLU A 722 -26.77 -7.33 2.06
C GLU A 722 -25.54 -7.79 2.85
N PRO A 723 -25.63 -8.96 3.50
CA PRO A 723 -24.48 -9.54 4.21
C PRO A 723 -23.34 -9.89 3.24
N ILE A 724 -22.11 -9.80 3.72
CA ILE A 724 -20.91 -10.13 2.96
C ILE A 724 -20.32 -11.40 3.52
N GLN A 725 -20.25 -12.43 2.70
CA GLN A 725 -19.70 -13.71 3.05
C GLN A 725 -18.17 -13.69 3.02
N ILE A 726 -17.54 -14.37 3.96
CA ILE A 726 -16.09 -14.63 3.93
C ILE A 726 -15.83 -15.83 3.03
N ASN A 727 -14.83 -15.69 2.16
CA ASN A 727 -14.51 -16.71 1.16
C ASN A 727 -13.30 -17.55 1.58
N ILE A 728 -13.53 -18.73 2.16
CA ILE A 728 -12.47 -19.74 2.36
C ILE A 728 -12.13 -20.44 1.05
N TYR A 729 -13.13 -20.60 0.17
CA TYR A 729 -13.00 -21.04 -1.22
C TYR A 729 -13.34 -19.88 -2.15
N SER A 730 -12.46 -19.58 -3.09
CA SER A 730 -12.64 -18.43 -4.00
C SER A 730 -13.07 -18.87 -5.40
N GLU A 731 -14.35 -18.72 -5.69
CA GLU A 731 -14.88 -18.98 -7.04
C GLU A 731 -14.32 -17.99 -8.08
N VAL A 732 -13.96 -16.77 -7.65
CA VAL A 732 -13.24 -15.81 -8.50
C VAL A 732 -11.94 -16.42 -9.02
N LEU A 733 -11.11 -16.96 -8.15
CA LEU A 733 -9.86 -17.61 -8.57
C LEU A 733 -10.11 -18.85 -9.41
N MET A 734 -11.12 -19.64 -9.05
CA MET A 734 -11.49 -20.82 -9.82
C MET A 734 -11.91 -20.47 -11.24
N ASN A 735 -12.63 -19.38 -11.47
CA ASN A 735 -13.00 -18.91 -12.79
C ASN A 735 -11.78 -18.53 -13.65
N PHE A 736 -10.75 -17.92 -13.07
CA PHE A 736 -9.48 -17.67 -13.77
C PHE A 736 -8.76 -18.97 -14.12
N ARG A 737 -8.69 -19.92 -13.19
CA ARG A 737 -8.11 -21.24 -13.42
C ARG A 737 -8.82 -22.00 -14.53
N ARG A 738 -10.17 -22.04 -14.50
CA ARG A 738 -10.98 -22.69 -15.54
C ARG A 738 -10.80 -22.06 -16.91
N ALA A 739 -10.62 -20.73 -16.99
CA ALA A 739 -10.29 -20.08 -18.25
C ALA A 739 -8.91 -20.56 -18.78
N ALA A 740 -7.91 -20.67 -17.91
CA ALA A 740 -6.61 -21.17 -18.28
C ALA A 740 -6.62 -22.66 -18.71
N GLU A 741 -7.49 -23.46 -18.14
CA GLU A 741 -7.71 -24.87 -18.48
C GLU A 741 -8.61 -25.06 -19.71
N GLY A 742 -9.15 -23.96 -20.29
CA GLY A 742 -10.08 -24.03 -21.43
C GLY A 742 -11.49 -24.53 -21.08
N LYS A 743 -11.85 -24.56 -19.78
CA LYS A 743 -13.11 -25.05 -19.25
C LYS A 743 -14.16 -23.94 -19.04
N ARG A 744 -13.89 -22.72 -19.47
CA ARG A 744 -14.78 -21.58 -19.32
C ARG A 744 -14.85 -20.81 -20.64
N PRO A 745 -16.05 -20.42 -21.15
CA PRO A 745 -16.15 -19.50 -22.27
C PRO A 745 -15.71 -18.08 -21.89
N GLY A 746 -15.53 -17.20 -22.87
CA GLY A 746 -15.11 -15.82 -22.67
C GLY A 746 -13.61 -15.63 -22.85
N LYS A 747 -13.03 -14.61 -22.19
CA LYS A 747 -11.60 -14.26 -22.31
C LYS A 747 -10.70 -15.38 -21.83
N GLN A 748 -9.68 -15.69 -22.65
CA GLN A 748 -8.71 -16.76 -22.40
C GLN A 748 -7.31 -16.17 -22.26
N PRO A 749 -6.43 -16.74 -21.42
CA PRO A 749 -5.05 -16.33 -21.38
C PRO A 749 -4.29 -16.75 -22.65
N PRO A 750 -3.27 -15.98 -23.06
CA PRO A 750 -2.30 -16.44 -24.05
C PRO A 750 -1.66 -17.78 -23.63
N ASP A 751 -1.27 -18.60 -24.60
CA ASP A 751 -0.80 -19.97 -24.34
C ASP A 751 0.40 -19.99 -23.36
N GLU A 752 1.30 -19.02 -23.45
CA GLU A 752 2.48 -18.89 -22.58
C GLU A 752 2.14 -18.58 -21.11
N LEU A 753 0.93 -18.11 -20.83
CA LEU A 753 0.48 -17.76 -19.47
C LEU A 753 -0.49 -18.80 -18.87
N ARG A 754 -0.99 -19.78 -19.66
CA ARG A 754 -1.98 -20.76 -19.20
C ARG A 754 -1.48 -21.55 -17.98
N GLU A 755 -0.28 -22.09 -18.04
CA GLU A 755 0.29 -22.86 -16.93
C GLU A 755 0.44 -21.99 -15.66
N ARG A 756 0.90 -20.76 -15.82
CA ARG A 756 1.04 -19.81 -14.69
C ARG A 756 -0.30 -19.51 -14.04
N VAL A 757 -1.32 -19.20 -14.83
CA VAL A 757 -2.67 -18.92 -14.31
C VAL A 757 -3.27 -20.18 -13.66
N ALA A 758 -3.21 -21.33 -14.32
CA ALA A 758 -3.70 -22.58 -13.76
C ALA A 758 -3.02 -22.96 -12.43
N THR A 759 -1.74 -22.65 -12.28
CA THR A 759 -0.98 -22.95 -11.06
C THR A 759 -1.33 -22.04 -9.90
N TYR A 760 -1.32 -20.72 -10.12
CA TYR A 760 -1.40 -19.74 -9.02
C TYR A 760 -2.80 -19.23 -8.71
N PHE A 761 -3.79 -19.44 -9.59
CA PHE A 761 -5.19 -19.10 -9.32
C PHE A 761 -5.92 -20.29 -8.67
N ASP A 762 -5.39 -20.74 -7.53
CA ASP A 762 -6.02 -21.81 -6.76
C ASP A 762 -7.16 -21.26 -5.89
N PRO A 763 -8.37 -21.83 -5.96
CA PRO A 763 -9.51 -21.39 -5.16
C PRO A 763 -9.29 -21.56 -3.65
N LEU A 764 -8.47 -22.54 -3.24
CA LEU A 764 -8.10 -22.79 -1.86
C LEU A 764 -6.80 -22.06 -1.49
N PRO A 765 -6.55 -21.81 -0.20
CA PRO A 765 -5.24 -21.33 0.25
C PRO A 765 -4.14 -22.32 -0.12
N MET A 766 -2.99 -21.79 -0.52
CA MET A 766 -1.82 -22.56 -0.89
C MET A 766 -0.53 -21.87 -0.45
N TYR A 767 0.57 -22.61 -0.45
CA TYR A 767 1.90 -22.05 -0.32
C TYR A 767 2.75 -22.38 -1.54
N HIS A 768 3.46 -21.40 -2.05
CA HIS A 768 4.56 -21.60 -2.97
C HIS A 768 5.75 -20.75 -2.51
N GLU A 769 6.94 -21.19 -2.86
CA GLU A 769 8.15 -20.43 -2.55
C GLU A 769 8.17 -19.12 -3.35
N PRO A 770 8.74 -18.02 -2.80
CA PRO A 770 9.01 -16.82 -3.57
C PRO A 770 9.77 -17.13 -4.86
N LEU A 771 9.35 -16.54 -5.99
CA LEU A 771 9.82 -16.94 -7.33
C LEU A 771 11.33 -16.79 -7.49
N GLU A 772 11.93 -15.71 -7.02
CA GLU A 772 13.38 -15.49 -7.10
C GLU A 772 14.18 -16.50 -6.28
N CYS A 773 13.65 -16.94 -5.14
CA CYS A 773 14.27 -17.98 -4.32
C CYS A 773 14.39 -19.32 -5.07
N GLY A 774 13.47 -19.59 -6.01
CA GLY A 774 13.52 -20.75 -6.89
C GLY A 774 14.52 -20.61 -8.04
N CYS A 775 14.88 -19.39 -8.43
CA CYS A 775 15.78 -19.09 -9.55
C CYS A 775 17.25 -19.03 -9.12
N ALA A 776 17.54 -18.49 -7.94
CA ALA A 776 18.90 -18.36 -7.42
C ALA A 776 19.44 -19.71 -6.88
N ASN A 777 20.72 -19.99 -7.16
CA ASN A 777 21.38 -21.14 -6.57
C ASN A 777 21.61 -20.92 -5.06
N ARG A 778 20.89 -21.63 -4.22
CA ARG A 778 20.93 -21.45 -2.75
C ARG A 778 22.29 -21.76 -2.11
N ARG A 779 23.12 -22.57 -2.75
CA ARG A 779 24.49 -22.86 -2.25
C ARG A 779 25.43 -21.71 -2.55
N GLU A 780 25.21 -21.01 -3.66
CA GLU A 780 26.01 -19.85 -4.06
C GLU A 780 25.49 -18.57 -3.41
N TYR A 781 24.16 -18.38 -3.32
CA TYR A 781 23.50 -17.24 -2.71
C TYR A 781 22.69 -17.67 -1.47
N PRO A 782 23.38 -17.98 -0.33
CA PRO A 782 22.74 -18.66 0.80
C PRO A 782 21.84 -17.76 1.65
N LEU A 783 21.99 -16.44 1.56
CA LEU A 783 21.35 -15.48 2.48
C LEU A 783 20.15 -14.80 1.83
N HIS A 784 19.10 -14.55 2.61
CA HIS A 784 18.02 -13.64 2.25
C HIS A 784 18.43 -12.21 2.56
N ALA A 785 18.10 -11.25 1.68
CA ALA A 785 18.38 -9.85 1.94
C ALA A 785 17.09 -9.02 1.95
N ILE A 786 16.83 -8.33 3.05
CA ILE A 786 15.63 -7.53 3.24
C ILE A 786 15.97 -6.10 3.69
N THR A 787 14.99 -5.20 3.57
CA THR A 787 15.10 -3.86 4.13
C THR A 787 14.06 -3.63 5.20
N GLN A 788 14.42 -2.82 6.20
CA GLN A 788 13.48 -2.27 7.16
C GLN A 788 13.40 -0.77 7.05
N ARG A 789 12.27 -0.22 7.42
CA ARG A 789 12.04 1.22 7.46
C ARG A 789 12.47 1.77 8.82
N PRO A 790 13.41 2.73 8.87
CA PRO A 790 13.83 3.31 10.13
C PRO A 790 12.73 4.24 10.68
N MET A 791 12.59 4.30 12.00
CA MET A 791 11.61 5.16 12.66
C MET A 791 11.86 6.65 12.37
N ALA A 792 13.13 7.04 12.22
CA ALA A 792 13.53 8.42 11.98
C ALA A 792 13.42 8.87 10.51
N MET A 793 13.15 7.95 9.58
CA MET A 793 13.03 8.24 8.14
C MET A 793 11.79 7.57 7.55
N TYR A 794 11.12 8.24 6.61
CA TYR A 794 9.99 7.67 5.89
C TYR A 794 10.31 7.59 4.39
N HIS A 795 10.85 6.47 3.95
CA HIS A 795 11.37 6.28 2.59
C HIS A 795 12.39 7.39 2.21
N SER A 796 12.31 7.94 1.00
CA SER A 796 13.13 9.08 0.58
C SER A 796 12.57 10.45 0.97
N TRP A 797 11.42 10.52 1.64
CA TRP A 797 10.74 11.78 1.95
C TRP A 797 11.47 12.70 2.91
N ASP A 798 12.27 12.12 3.80
CA ASP A 798 12.97 12.85 4.86
C ASP A 798 14.45 13.05 4.54
N SER A 799 14.88 12.72 3.33
CA SER A 799 16.30 12.76 2.92
C SER A 799 16.90 14.16 2.95
N GLN A 800 16.08 15.20 2.75
CA GLN A 800 16.46 16.59 2.87
C GLN A 800 16.55 17.08 4.33
N ASN A 801 16.13 16.27 5.30
CA ASN A 801 15.98 16.68 6.70
C ASN A 801 17.29 16.50 7.48
N ALA A 802 18.01 17.61 7.75
CA ALA A 802 19.29 17.58 8.41
C ALA A 802 19.24 17.05 9.85
N TRP A 803 18.14 17.22 10.58
CA TRP A 803 18.02 16.70 11.95
C TRP A 803 17.90 15.17 11.95
N LEU A 804 17.10 14.61 11.03
CA LEU A 804 16.93 13.18 10.95
C LEU A 804 18.18 12.47 10.43
N ARG A 805 18.96 13.11 9.55
CA ARG A 805 20.23 12.59 9.08
C ARG A 805 21.29 12.49 10.19
N GLN A 806 21.17 13.25 11.27
CA GLN A 806 22.04 13.08 12.45
C GLN A 806 21.78 11.74 13.16
N ILE A 807 20.54 11.19 13.02
CA ILE A 807 20.19 9.89 13.58
C ILE A 807 20.64 8.78 12.63
N HIS A 808 20.39 8.96 11.32
CA HIS A 808 20.70 7.99 10.27
C HIS A 808 21.40 8.68 9.09
N SER A 809 22.72 8.93 9.21
CA SER A 809 23.53 9.51 8.12
C SER A 809 24.08 8.45 7.17
N HIS A 810 24.21 7.22 7.61
CA HIS A 810 24.72 6.07 6.87
C HIS A 810 24.00 4.81 7.35
N ASN A 811 24.11 3.72 6.60
CA ASN A 811 23.59 2.43 6.99
C ASN A 811 24.66 1.33 6.88
N HIS A 812 24.40 0.24 7.59
CA HIS A 812 25.19 -0.99 7.55
C HIS A 812 24.33 -2.12 7.02
N LEU A 813 24.97 -3.16 6.51
CA LEU A 813 24.30 -4.44 6.32
C LEU A 813 24.41 -5.23 7.63
N TYR A 814 23.30 -5.38 8.31
CA TYR A 814 23.22 -6.14 9.56
C TYR A 814 23.09 -7.63 9.28
N MET A 815 23.79 -8.44 10.05
CA MET A 815 23.80 -9.89 9.91
C MET A 815 24.16 -10.60 11.21
N HIS A 816 23.83 -11.87 11.30
CA HIS A 816 24.22 -12.69 12.43
C HIS A 816 25.75 -12.90 12.44
N PRO A 817 26.44 -12.91 13.61
CA PRO A 817 27.90 -13.11 13.68
C PRO A 817 28.42 -14.36 12.97
N SER A 818 27.63 -15.43 12.91
CA SER A 818 28.00 -16.66 12.20
C SER A 818 28.26 -16.44 10.71
N VAL A 819 27.62 -15.44 10.08
CA VAL A 819 27.85 -15.11 8.68
C VAL A 819 29.28 -14.57 8.48
N GLY A 820 29.74 -13.69 9.36
CA GLY A 820 31.12 -13.18 9.36
C GLY A 820 32.16 -14.27 9.61
N ALA A 821 31.89 -15.10 10.61
CA ALA A 821 32.78 -16.23 10.92
C ALA A 821 32.94 -17.22 9.74
N HIS A 822 31.81 -17.51 9.04
CA HIS A 822 31.84 -18.40 7.87
C HIS A 822 32.57 -17.78 6.67
N ASN A 823 32.49 -16.47 6.47
CA ASN A 823 33.03 -15.76 5.30
C ASN A 823 34.34 -15.02 5.58
N GLY A 824 34.92 -15.14 6.80
CA GLY A 824 36.25 -14.63 7.15
C GLY A 824 36.36 -13.12 7.27
N PHE A 825 35.29 -12.42 7.74
CA PHE A 825 35.33 -10.99 8.01
C PHE A 825 34.76 -10.65 9.40
N ALA A 826 35.16 -9.48 9.92
CA ALA A 826 34.80 -8.97 11.23
C ALA A 826 33.71 -7.88 11.19
N ASP A 827 33.15 -7.55 12.38
CA ASP A 827 32.23 -6.44 12.53
C ASP A 827 32.87 -5.11 12.08
N GLY A 828 32.16 -4.37 11.23
CA GLY A 828 32.63 -3.11 10.64
C GLY A 828 33.47 -3.24 9.37
N ASP A 829 33.80 -4.43 8.93
CA ASP A 829 34.53 -4.62 7.67
C ASP A 829 33.71 -4.15 6.46
N TRP A 830 34.41 -3.70 5.42
CA TRP A 830 33.82 -3.49 4.10
C TRP A 830 33.63 -4.82 3.40
N ILE A 831 32.46 -5.04 2.86
CA ILE A 831 32.05 -6.26 2.20
C ILE A 831 31.40 -5.97 0.85
N TRP A 832 31.49 -6.93 -0.06
CA TRP A 832 30.61 -7.04 -1.21
C TRP A 832 29.38 -7.85 -0.84
N VAL A 833 28.23 -7.39 -1.35
CA VAL A 833 26.94 -8.08 -1.33
C VAL A 833 26.54 -8.29 -2.78
N GLU A 834 26.32 -9.52 -3.19
CA GLU A 834 26.09 -9.87 -4.59
C GLU A 834 24.87 -10.77 -4.72
N SER A 835 24.01 -10.45 -5.67
CA SER A 835 22.88 -11.25 -6.14
C SER A 835 23.12 -11.71 -7.57
N ILE A 836 22.18 -12.46 -8.15
CA ILE A 836 22.21 -12.81 -9.58
C ILE A 836 22.04 -11.59 -10.51
N HIS A 837 21.64 -10.42 -9.98
CA HIS A 837 21.34 -9.21 -10.75
C HIS A 837 22.41 -8.13 -10.66
N GLY A 838 23.18 -8.12 -9.60
CA GLY A 838 24.19 -7.08 -9.39
C GLY A 838 24.89 -7.17 -8.04
N LYS A 839 25.71 -6.18 -7.75
CA LYS A 839 26.44 -6.11 -6.47
C LYS A 839 26.50 -4.71 -5.88
N VAL A 840 26.57 -4.65 -4.57
CA VAL A 840 26.81 -3.42 -3.81
C VAL A 840 27.99 -3.62 -2.86
N ARG A 841 28.70 -2.54 -2.55
CA ARG A 841 29.74 -2.51 -1.53
C ARG A 841 29.29 -1.66 -0.36
N CYS A 842 29.38 -2.21 0.86
CA CYS A 842 28.95 -1.53 2.09
C CYS A 842 29.72 -2.05 3.30
N GLN A 843 29.52 -1.41 4.46
CA GLN A 843 30.02 -1.91 5.73
C GLN A 843 29.02 -2.89 6.36
N CYS A 844 29.54 -3.95 6.98
CA CYS A 844 28.74 -4.88 7.77
C CYS A 844 28.61 -4.45 9.23
N ARG A 845 27.59 -4.97 9.92
CA ARG A 845 27.38 -4.86 11.35
C ARG A 845 26.80 -6.16 11.90
N PHE A 846 27.39 -6.70 12.95
CA PHE A 846 26.92 -7.93 13.56
C PHE A 846 25.81 -7.67 14.58
N SER A 847 24.83 -8.56 14.59
CA SER A 847 23.71 -8.52 15.49
C SER A 847 23.12 -9.93 15.67
N GLU A 848 22.90 -10.35 16.91
CA GLU A 848 22.17 -11.60 17.21
C GLU A 848 20.64 -11.42 17.12
N ALA A 849 20.18 -10.19 16.91
CA ALA A 849 18.76 -9.85 16.77
C ALA A 849 18.25 -10.02 15.33
N VAL A 850 18.71 -11.04 14.64
CA VAL A 850 18.32 -11.38 13.24
C VAL A 850 18.31 -12.88 13.04
N GLU A 851 17.39 -13.37 12.20
CA GLU A 851 17.37 -14.77 11.76
C GLU A 851 18.71 -15.11 11.06
N PRO A 852 19.38 -16.21 11.40
CA PRO A 852 20.78 -16.47 11.00
C PRO A 852 21.06 -16.48 9.49
N ASN A 853 20.08 -16.80 8.64
CA ASN A 853 20.22 -16.83 7.19
C ASN A 853 19.72 -15.53 6.52
N THR A 854 19.50 -14.49 7.30
CA THR A 854 18.97 -13.20 6.83
C THR A 854 19.98 -12.09 7.07
N VAL A 855 20.15 -11.24 6.05
CA VAL A 855 20.86 -9.95 6.16
C VAL A 855 19.87 -8.83 5.92
N TRP A 856 20.05 -7.69 6.59
CA TRP A 856 19.12 -6.59 6.46
C TRP A 856 19.78 -5.23 6.59
N THR A 857 19.13 -4.22 6.04
CA THR A 857 19.56 -2.82 6.18
C THR A 857 18.36 -1.89 6.31
N TRP A 858 18.61 -0.64 6.74
CA TRP A 858 17.61 0.42 6.68
C TRP A 858 17.38 0.85 5.23
N ASN A 859 16.12 0.93 4.80
CA ASN A 859 15.81 1.38 3.46
C ASN A 859 16.04 2.89 3.29
N ALA A 860 16.26 3.31 2.06
CA ALA A 860 16.27 4.72 1.62
C ALA A 860 17.33 5.64 2.30
N ILE A 861 18.33 5.09 2.99
CA ILE A 861 19.44 5.88 3.57
C ILE A 861 20.46 6.29 2.51
N GLY A 862 20.86 5.38 1.60
CA GLY A 862 21.77 5.69 0.49
C GLY A 862 21.18 6.72 -0.47
N LYS A 863 21.98 7.71 -0.90
CA LYS A 863 21.62 8.81 -1.79
C LYS A 863 22.67 9.06 -2.85
N ALA A 864 22.24 9.55 -3.99
CA ALA A 864 23.18 10.04 -4.99
C ALA A 864 23.83 11.36 -4.52
N SER A 865 25.11 11.52 -4.84
CA SER A 865 25.82 12.78 -4.55
C SER A 865 25.16 13.95 -5.27
N GLY A 866 24.94 15.03 -4.55
CA GLY A 866 24.27 16.24 -5.05
C GLY A 866 22.73 16.22 -4.99
N ALA A 867 22.10 15.06 -4.83
CA ALA A 867 20.65 14.97 -4.57
C ALA A 867 20.31 15.50 -3.18
N TRP A 868 19.09 15.97 -2.98
CA TRP A 868 18.56 16.41 -1.67
C TRP A 868 19.36 17.52 -0.97
N GLY A 869 20.15 18.30 -1.74
CA GLY A 869 21.03 19.31 -1.17
C GLY A 869 22.26 18.75 -0.46
N LEU A 870 22.62 17.49 -0.68
CA LEU A 870 23.80 16.84 -0.16
C LEU A 870 25.05 17.27 -0.93
N ASP A 871 26.16 17.40 -0.23
CA ASP A 871 27.46 17.61 -0.88
C ASP A 871 28.10 16.25 -1.26
N ASN A 872 29.20 16.30 -2.02
CA ASN A 872 29.91 15.13 -2.49
C ASN A 872 30.64 14.34 -1.38
N LYS A 873 30.67 14.86 -0.15
CA LYS A 873 31.29 14.25 1.03
C LYS A 873 30.24 13.74 2.03
N ALA A 874 28.96 13.85 1.68
CA ALA A 874 27.89 13.40 2.55
C ALA A 874 27.98 11.90 2.84
N ASN A 875 27.77 11.49 4.08
CA ASN A 875 27.79 10.08 4.48
C ASN A 875 26.77 9.26 3.70
N GLU A 876 25.61 9.83 3.43
CA GLU A 876 24.53 9.18 2.64
C GLU A 876 25.00 8.75 1.26
N SER A 877 25.99 9.45 0.68
CA SER A 877 26.54 9.14 -0.65
C SER A 877 27.78 8.27 -0.61
N ASN A 878 28.52 8.27 0.51
CA ASN A 878 29.81 7.57 0.63
C ASN A 878 29.73 6.30 1.49
N THR A 879 28.81 6.25 2.44
CA THR A 879 28.63 5.12 3.36
C THR A 879 27.19 4.60 3.40
N GLY A 880 26.23 5.32 2.81
CA GLY A 880 24.87 4.83 2.59
C GLY A 880 24.73 4.09 1.28
N PHE A 881 23.89 3.06 1.24
CA PHE A 881 23.67 2.21 0.06
C PHE A 881 22.21 1.75 -0.05
N LEU A 882 21.84 1.22 -1.22
CA LEU A 882 20.54 0.64 -1.48
C LEU A 882 20.66 -0.82 -1.91
N LEU A 883 19.81 -1.68 -1.38
CA LEU A 883 19.63 -3.05 -1.90
C LEU A 883 18.91 -3.07 -3.26
N ASN A 884 18.30 -1.97 -3.69
CA ASN A 884 17.61 -1.85 -4.99
C ASN A 884 18.52 -2.13 -6.20
N HIS A 885 19.84 -2.06 -6.04
CA HIS A 885 20.81 -2.46 -7.06
C HIS A 885 20.98 -3.98 -7.20
N LEU A 886 20.42 -4.77 -6.26
CA LEU A 886 20.53 -6.23 -6.18
C LEU A 886 19.27 -6.94 -6.65
N ILE A 887 18.18 -6.22 -6.91
CA ILE A 887 16.89 -6.77 -7.33
C ILE A 887 16.60 -6.38 -8.78
N ALA A 888 15.82 -7.19 -9.46
CA ALA A 888 15.38 -6.90 -10.83
C ALA A 888 13.88 -7.15 -10.99
N GLU A 889 13.28 -6.44 -11.93
CA GLU A 889 11.85 -6.59 -12.28
C GLU A 889 11.54 -7.92 -12.94
N GLU A 890 12.56 -8.53 -13.52
CA GLU A 890 12.47 -9.81 -14.22
C GLU A 890 13.53 -10.78 -13.72
N ILE A 891 13.12 -12.03 -13.58
CA ILE A 891 13.98 -13.15 -13.19
C ILE A 891 14.01 -14.20 -14.29
N PRO A 892 15.12 -14.95 -14.43
CA PRO A 892 15.21 -16.04 -15.39
C PRO A 892 14.22 -17.16 -15.02
N LEU A 893 13.45 -17.63 -15.98
CA LEU A 893 12.63 -18.83 -15.79
C LEU A 893 13.55 -20.05 -15.84
N ARG A 894 13.56 -20.84 -14.77
CA ARG A 894 14.42 -22.02 -14.67
C ARG A 894 14.08 -23.02 -15.77
N GLY A 895 15.08 -23.44 -16.54
CA GLY A 895 14.94 -24.41 -17.63
C GLY A 895 14.41 -23.82 -18.95
N ALA A 896 14.19 -22.50 -19.03
CA ALA A 896 13.78 -21.84 -20.25
C ALA A 896 14.67 -20.62 -20.55
N ASN A 897 14.87 -20.33 -21.83
CA ASN A 897 15.63 -19.15 -22.27
C ASN A 897 14.68 -17.90 -22.31
N ARG A 898 13.92 -17.69 -21.24
CA ARG A 898 13.04 -16.53 -21.10
C ARG A 898 13.07 -16.00 -19.66
N LYS A 899 12.63 -14.76 -19.51
CA LYS A 899 12.43 -14.11 -18.21
C LYS A 899 10.95 -14.04 -17.89
N ILE A 900 10.64 -14.00 -16.61
CA ILE A 900 9.31 -13.75 -16.06
C ILE A 900 9.37 -12.57 -15.11
N SER A 901 8.24 -11.93 -14.86
CA SER A 901 8.13 -10.85 -13.87
C SER A 901 8.48 -11.35 -12.47
N ASN A 902 9.35 -10.63 -11.76
CA ASN A 902 9.67 -10.84 -10.34
C ASN A 902 8.59 -10.21 -9.47
N SER A 903 7.39 -10.74 -9.60
CA SER A 903 6.20 -10.22 -8.94
C SER A 903 5.22 -11.35 -8.64
N ASP A 904 4.30 -11.10 -7.74
CA ASP A 904 3.22 -12.02 -7.41
C ASP A 904 2.41 -12.36 -8.68
N PRO A 905 2.22 -13.65 -9.01
CA PRO A 905 1.53 -14.09 -10.24
C PRO A 905 0.06 -13.66 -10.32
N VAL A 906 -0.58 -13.39 -9.18
CA VAL A 906 -1.99 -13.03 -9.11
C VAL A 906 -2.18 -11.52 -9.19
N THR A 907 -1.37 -10.76 -8.45
CA THR A 907 -1.57 -9.31 -8.26
C THR A 907 -0.54 -8.45 -8.96
N GLY A 908 0.61 -9.00 -9.33
CA GLY A 908 1.74 -8.24 -9.85
C GLY A 908 2.54 -7.47 -8.78
N GLN A 909 2.27 -7.67 -7.49
CA GLN A 909 3.08 -7.06 -6.43
C GLN A 909 4.55 -7.45 -6.57
N ALA A 910 5.43 -6.46 -6.65
CA ALA A 910 6.87 -6.68 -6.77
C ALA A 910 7.45 -7.47 -5.59
N GLY A 911 8.29 -8.45 -5.90
CA GLY A 911 9.03 -9.29 -4.94
C GLY A 911 10.23 -8.57 -4.33
N TRP A 912 9.99 -7.48 -3.58
CA TRP A 912 11.04 -6.63 -3.01
C TRP A 912 11.99 -7.35 -2.05
N TYR A 913 11.53 -8.42 -1.41
CA TYR A 913 12.23 -9.14 -0.34
C TYR A 913 12.57 -10.59 -0.71
N ASP A 914 12.48 -10.95 -1.98
CA ASP A 914 12.75 -12.30 -2.46
C ASP A 914 14.22 -12.54 -2.80
N VAL A 915 15.01 -11.46 -2.84
CA VAL A 915 16.40 -11.50 -3.29
C VAL A 915 17.29 -12.37 -2.40
N ARG A 916 18.10 -13.20 -3.05
CA ARG A 916 19.14 -13.98 -2.41
C ARG A 916 20.52 -13.44 -2.73
N VAL A 917 21.39 -13.44 -1.72
CA VAL A 917 22.72 -12.85 -1.82
C VAL A 917 23.80 -13.75 -1.24
N LYS A 918 25.03 -13.50 -1.71
CA LYS A 918 26.28 -13.89 -1.04
C LYS A 918 27.01 -12.65 -0.55
N VAL A 919 27.84 -12.83 0.47
CA VAL A 919 28.66 -11.76 1.04
C VAL A 919 30.11 -12.21 1.13
N TYR A 920 31.05 -11.31 0.87
CA TYR A 920 32.49 -11.59 0.95
C TYR A 920 33.27 -10.30 1.22
N LYS A 921 34.46 -10.45 1.82
CA LYS A 921 35.32 -9.32 2.19
C LYS A 921 35.80 -8.54 0.97
N VAL A 922 35.87 -7.22 1.08
CA VAL A 922 36.47 -6.32 0.08
C VAL A 922 37.99 -6.48 0.11
N ASP A 923 38.65 -6.50 -1.05
CA ASP A 923 40.11 -6.51 -1.15
C ASP A 923 40.68 -5.20 -0.55
N GLU A 924 41.83 -5.30 0.14
CA GLU A 924 42.46 -4.16 0.80
C GLU A 924 42.84 -3.02 -0.16
N ARG A 925 42.97 -3.31 -1.45
CA ARG A 925 43.29 -2.33 -2.51
C ARG A 925 42.04 -1.60 -3.04
N GLU A 926 40.86 -2.05 -2.71
CA GLU A 926 39.64 -1.44 -3.16
C GLU A 926 39.23 -0.22 -2.27
N PRO A 927 38.52 0.78 -2.81
CA PRO A 927 38.07 1.92 -2.04
C PRO A 927 37.12 1.54 -0.90
N HIS A 928 37.31 2.11 0.28
CA HIS A 928 36.41 2.00 1.43
C HIS A 928 35.27 3.00 1.30
N SER A 929 34.43 2.85 0.27
CA SER A 929 33.23 3.64 0.02
C SER A 929 32.16 2.75 -0.61
N THR A 930 30.91 3.18 -0.55
CA THR A 930 29.80 2.43 -1.15
C THR A 930 29.95 2.32 -2.67
N TRP A 931 29.35 1.29 -3.25
CA TRP A 931 29.23 1.06 -4.69
C TRP A 931 27.79 0.59 -4.99
N PRO A 932 27.18 0.98 -6.12
CA PRO A 932 27.71 1.86 -7.18
C PRO A 932 27.70 3.34 -6.77
N GLN A 933 28.57 4.12 -7.40
CA GLN A 933 28.61 5.57 -7.31
C GLN A 933 28.26 6.21 -8.65
N PHE A 934 27.65 7.37 -8.59
CA PHE A 934 27.17 8.11 -9.77
C PHE A 934 27.77 9.51 -9.79
N LYS A 935 27.80 10.13 -10.97
CA LYS A 935 28.21 11.52 -11.13
C LYS A 935 27.39 12.42 -10.21
N THR A 936 28.06 13.33 -9.50
CA THR A 936 27.42 14.29 -8.62
C THR A 936 26.42 15.17 -9.39
N MET A 937 25.20 15.25 -8.90
CA MET A 937 24.15 16.09 -9.47
C MET A 937 24.47 17.57 -9.25
N LYS A 938 24.18 18.40 -10.26
CA LYS A 938 24.37 19.83 -10.17
C LYS A 938 23.22 20.49 -9.38
N PRO A 939 23.48 21.59 -8.62
CA PRO A 939 22.40 22.40 -8.07
C PRO A 939 21.52 22.96 -9.21
N LEU A 940 20.21 23.04 -8.96
CA LEU A 940 19.26 23.55 -9.92
C LEU A 940 19.02 25.06 -9.76
N PRO A 941 18.65 25.79 -10.84
CA PRO A 941 18.23 27.18 -10.77
C PRO A 941 17.07 27.37 -9.76
N GLY A 942 17.04 28.52 -9.09
CA GLY A 942 15.95 28.86 -8.16
C GLY A 942 15.93 28.14 -6.83
N GLN A 943 16.88 27.24 -6.56
CA GLN A 943 17.02 26.65 -5.22
C GLN A 943 17.40 27.69 -4.17
N VAL A 944 16.80 27.58 -2.99
CA VAL A 944 17.14 28.44 -1.85
C VAL A 944 18.54 28.07 -1.35
N ARG A 945 19.47 29.04 -1.28
CA ARG A 945 20.78 28.77 -0.68
C ARG A 945 20.63 28.54 0.81
N ALA A 946 21.32 27.51 1.31
CA ALA A 946 21.32 27.06 2.70
C ALA A 946 21.54 28.16 3.79
N ASN A 947 22.06 29.32 3.40
CA ASN A 947 22.46 30.40 4.29
C ASN A 947 21.36 31.42 4.62
N LYS A 948 20.13 31.27 4.06
CA LYS A 948 19.06 32.28 4.21
C LYS A 948 17.82 31.81 4.97
N GLY A 949 17.82 30.62 5.55
CA GLY A 949 16.69 30.16 6.36
C GLY A 949 16.76 30.65 7.80
N PRO A 950 15.60 30.80 8.48
CA PRO A 950 15.53 31.29 9.88
C PRO A 950 16.27 30.40 10.88
N LEU A 951 16.57 29.16 10.57
CA LEU A 951 17.30 28.22 11.41
C LEU A 951 18.77 28.05 11.02
N GLY A 952 19.25 28.80 10.02
CA GLY A 952 20.63 28.70 9.54
C GLY A 952 20.98 27.27 9.16
N TYR A 953 20.51 26.81 7.99
CA TYR A 953 21.00 25.58 7.36
C TYR A 953 22.47 25.73 7.01
N GLN A 954 23.32 25.84 8.03
CA GLN A 954 24.77 25.79 7.83
C GLN A 954 25.21 24.35 8.16
N SER A 955 26.01 23.77 7.26
CA SER A 955 26.86 22.63 7.61
C SER A 955 27.43 22.85 9.02
N GLY A 956 27.45 21.83 9.89
CA GLY A 956 27.68 21.92 11.35
C GLY A 956 28.77 22.84 11.92
N LYS A 957 29.59 23.42 11.03
CA LYS A 957 30.54 24.48 11.40
C LYS A 957 29.91 25.84 11.75
N GLY A 958 28.66 26.13 11.30
CA GLY A 958 28.01 27.40 11.54
C GLY A 958 27.27 27.50 12.88
N LEU A 959 26.68 26.40 13.35
CA LEU A 959 26.00 26.33 14.63
C LEU A 959 26.96 26.46 15.78
N PHE A 960 28.10 25.79 15.74
CA PHE A 960 29.19 25.90 16.73
C PHE A 960 29.78 27.31 16.79
N LYS A 961 30.00 27.99 15.66
CA LYS A 961 30.48 29.39 15.67
C LYS A 961 29.47 30.36 16.26
N ARG A 962 28.17 30.16 16.16
CA ARG A 962 27.14 31.01 16.77
C ARG A 962 27.00 30.77 18.28
N LEU A 963 27.11 29.51 18.71
CA LEU A 963 27.10 29.16 20.13
C LEU A 963 28.33 29.73 20.87
N LEU A 964 29.50 29.66 20.23
CA LEU A 964 30.76 30.25 20.81
C LEU A 964 30.76 31.78 20.77
N LYS A 965 30.01 32.47 19.91
CA LYS A 965 29.87 33.94 19.95
C LYS A 965 28.83 34.45 20.96
N ARG A 966 27.95 33.61 21.50
CA ARG A 966 27.02 33.97 22.57
C ARG A 966 27.55 33.75 23.97
N GLY A 967 28.71 33.15 24.10
CA GLY A 967 29.45 32.96 25.37
C GLY A 967 30.62 33.93 25.61
N LYS A 968 30.70 35.04 24.85
CA LYS A 968 31.63 36.14 25.12
C LYS A 968 30.85 37.45 25.34
#